data_71d748bcec18c5970bc0eed256dc1c78
#
_entry.id   71d748bcec18c5970bc0eed256dc1c78
#
_cell.length_a   1.000
_cell.length_b   1.000
_cell.length_c   1.000
_cell.angle_alpha   90.00
_cell.angle_beta   90.00
_cell.angle_gamma   90.00
#
_symmetry.space_group_name_H-M   'P 1'
#
loop_
_entity.id
_entity.type
_entity.pdbx_description
1 polymer ?
#
loop_
_entity_poly.entity_id
_entity_poly.type
_entity_poly.pdbx_seq_one_letter_code
_entity_poly.pdbx_strand_id
1 'polypeptide(L)'
;MNMKRNFIIATGLLFISQLGFSQTIKNDTAKEKQIDGVTITKTKKAVEQKADRTIFDFSEQPSLNSGSVIEGVKKLPGVVVSEAVGIMYQGKPLDVYMDGRPLNISSNELNAFLEGMPANSIERIEVITHPGAEFPATSGGAIMNIITSKTSKNYLTAVYNGGFRFTDYEKYRNRFNNSIALNSRNKWFGWQLNMGQSYRESLQNNTIDILSKNYTDRVGRSYFLTSAFTFDIGKDRLILNYDVRDNNNSNNIIFDNYIAGNTSTSYDNSKSKGLRQEAVATYQKKFDDKSKKLDLQFTYNNNNSSFIQNNLNTNTVSLDNNSDFNLYNFKVDYSQGVKILDEGKLSVGALYDNQTYKTESEGITNLDYSRYTFSTYAEAQAKLKKLTFTVGARAENYDISGITVSEDNTGNWKTDNLIPFKKFKFFPNASVQYNFFPQAFFKLNYNKKISLPSVSLLNPNNTVYQGSTVSNSGNPYLQPTIFDNFEAELNAFDYMFIGYNTSWVNNQIVQKVSRDGNVIVSTQAQIDKLRTHNFKLGFPLPFAVFNHSLKEIFASNPNPDKYNFLYFFIGYQLQDMPDIKSNGFWIYNLTGQFILPKDIKMVANYSYVAPKGNYYYFDIKYPLNNSFDINLSKKFLKDRLSVSVFANDIFNQNRTRLQSIFGNVNIANNTDSRNFGFTINYKIPTKNKLAKEDPNLINNQEKKDDNGGLIPQGQ
;
A
#
# COMPACT_ATOMS: atom_id res chain seq x y z
N MET A 1 -16.98 15.98 27.72
CA MET A 1 -16.70 16.07 26.28
C MET A 1 -16.01 17.37 25.82
N ASN A 2 -15.95 18.40 26.61
CA ASN A 2 -15.35 19.71 26.27
C ASN A 2 -13.84 19.86 26.59
N MET A 3 -13.24 18.94 27.33
CA MET A 3 -11.83 19.06 27.79
C MET A 3 -10.81 18.55 26.74
N LYS A 4 -11.19 17.58 25.86
CA LYS A 4 -10.30 17.05 24.82
C LYS A 4 -10.13 18.01 23.62
N ARG A 5 -11.13 18.85 23.35
CA ARG A 5 -11.08 19.82 22.24
C ARG A 5 -10.18 21.03 22.53
N ASN A 6 -10.01 21.39 23.79
CA ASN A 6 -9.17 22.52 24.20
C ASN A 6 -7.68 22.18 24.29
N PHE A 7 -7.33 20.91 24.42
CA PHE A 7 -5.92 20.50 24.48
C PHE A 7 -5.22 20.59 23.11
N ILE A 8 -5.93 20.28 22.03
CA ILE A 8 -5.40 20.38 20.65
C ILE A 8 -5.19 21.85 20.24
N ILE A 9 -6.06 22.75 20.68
CA ILE A 9 -5.96 24.19 20.40
C ILE A 9 -4.82 24.83 21.23
N ALA A 10 -4.62 24.40 22.48
CA ALA A 10 -3.55 24.91 23.34
C ALA A 10 -2.15 24.51 22.88
N THR A 11 -1.98 23.30 22.31
CA THR A 11 -0.70 22.85 21.78
C THR A 11 -0.32 23.58 20.48
N GLY A 12 -1.31 23.94 19.66
CA GLY A 12 -1.11 24.74 18.44
C GLY A 12 -0.70 26.19 18.70
N LEU A 13 -1.21 26.79 19.77
CA LEU A 13 -0.93 28.19 20.13
C LEU A 13 0.44 28.39 20.81
N LEU A 14 0.97 27.39 21.49
CA LEU A 14 2.29 27.45 22.12
C LEU A 14 3.46 27.46 21.11
N PHE A 15 3.25 26.96 19.88
CA PHE A 15 4.27 26.96 18.83
C PHE A 15 4.31 28.27 18.01
N ILE A 16 3.27 29.07 18.04
CA ILE A 16 3.20 30.34 17.26
C ILE A 16 3.91 31.49 18.00
N SER A 17 4.09 31.40 19.31
CA SER A 17 4.71 32.48 20.12
C SER A 17 6.25 32.54 20.03
N GLN A 18 6.92 31.60 19.36
CA GLN A 18 8.38 31.57 19.22
C GLN A 18 8.92 32.14 17.89
N LEU A 19 8.05 32.66 17.02
CA LEU A 19 8.47 33.16 15.69
C LEU A 19 8.83 34.66 15.66
N GLY A 20 8.98 35.31 16.81
CA GLY A 20 9.15 36.77 16.92
C GLY A 20 10.53 37.27 17.29
N PHE A 21 11.66 36.65 16.87
CA PHE A 21 12.98 37.27 17.03
C PHE A 21 13.69 37.39 15.68
N SER A 22 13.55 38.57 15.08
CA SER A 22 14.37 39.05 13.98
C SER A 22 15.73 39.49 14.52
N GLN A 23 16.81 38.77 14.12
CA GLN A 23 18.17 39.28 14.33
C GLN A 23 18.64 40.03 13.06
N THR A 24 18.98 41.28 13.21
CA THR A 24 19.69 42.14 12.25
C THR A 24 21.09 41.58 12.00
N ILE A 25 21.39 41.23 10.77
CA ILE A 25 22.72 40.77 10.32
C ILE A 25 23.51 41.97 9.84
N LYS A 26 24.66 42.21 10.50
CA LYS A 26 25.72 43.11 10.00
C LYS A 26 26.36 42.50 8.74
N ASN A 27 26.43 43.32 7.70
CA ASN A 27 27.18 42.99 6.48
C ASN A 27 28.69 43.02 6.75
N ASP A 28 29.35 41.88 6.64
CA ASP A 28 30.79 41.78 6.49
C ASP A 28 31.08 41.30 5.07
N THR A 29 31.70 42.20 4.29
CA THR A 29 32.09 41.96 2.90
C THR A 29 33.47 41.29 2.87
N ALA A 30 33.50 39.98 2.88
CA ALA A 30 34.65 39.17 2.48
C ALA A 30 34.51 38.73 1.02
N LYS A 31 35.44 39.19 0.16
CA LYS A 31 35.56 38.71 -1.21
C LYS A 31 35.96 37.25 -1.24
N GLU A 32 35.04 36.36 -1.49
CA GLU A 32 35.34 34.95 -1.79
C GLU A 32 35.84 34.82 -3.24
N LYS A 33 37.04 34.30 -3.39
CA LYS A 33 37.55 33.76 -4.66
C LYS A 33 36.72 32.54 -5.04
N GLN A 34 35.94 32.65 -6.09
CA GLN A 34 35.18 31.57 -6.68
C GLN A 34 36.16 30.58 -7.34
N ILE A 35 36.39 29.44 -6.68
CA ILE A 35 37.02 28.29 -7.30
C ILE A 35 35.89 27.54 -7.98
N ASP A 36 35.91 27.44 -9.30
CA ASP A 36 35.00 26.56 -10.05
C ASP A 36 35.26 25.12 -9.67
N GLY A 37 34.54 24.67 -8.65
CA GLY A 37 34.49 23.27 -8.26
C GLY A 37 33.78 22.47 -9.35
N VAL A 38 34.48 21.55 -9.96
CA VAL A 38 33.86 20.54 -10.84
C VAL A 38 32.87 19.75 -9.98
N THR A 39 31.61 20.15 -10.04
CA THR A 39 30.52 19.40 -9.40
C THR A 39 30.27 18.17 -10.25
N ILE A 40 30.83 17.03 -9.86
CA ILE A 40 30.46 15.73 -10.43
C ILE A 40 29.03 15.44 -9.94
N THR A 41 28.05 15.93 -10.67
CA THR A 41 26.64 15.56 -10.48
C THR A 41 26.48 14.14 -10.98
N LYS A 42 26.61 13.15 -10.08
CA LYS A 42 26.18 11.79 -10.38
C LYS A 42 24.68 11.84 -10.61
N THR A 43 24.26 11.71 -11.88
CA THR A 43 22.84 11.69 -12.24
C THR A 43 22.19 10.54 -11.53
N LYS A 44 21.19 10.83 -10.69
CA LYS A 44 20.47 9.82 -9.92
C LYS A 44 19.64 8.98 -10.90
N LYS A 45 19.70 7.66 -10.79
CA LYS A 45 18.92 6.76 -11.65
C LYS A 45 17.44 6.90 -11.32
N ALA A 46 16.60 7.01 -12.32
CA ALA A 46 15.16 7.09 -12.18
C ALA A 46 14.54 5.76 -11.72
N VAL A 47 15.14 4.64 -12.17
CA VAL A 47 14.84 3.29 -11.70
C VAL A 47 16.16 2.59 -11.43
N GLU A 48 16.25 1.90 -10.30
CA GLU A 48 17.39 1.09 -9.93
C GLU A 48 16.93 -0.31 -9.53
N GLN A 49 17.46 -1.33 -10.19
CA GLN A 49 17.21 -2.73 -9.86
C GLN A 49 18.28 -3.21 -8.88
N LYS A 50 17.85 -3.77 -7.75
CA LYS A 50 18.71 -4.48 -6.79
C LYS A 50 18.29 -5.94 -6.67
N ALA A 51 19.10 -6.74 -6.01
CA ALA A 51 18.85 -8.18 -5.86
C ALA A 51 17.48 -8.49 -5.21
N ASP A 52 17.09 -7.68 -4.24
CA ASP A 52 15.88 -7.88 -3.43
C ASP A 52 14.74 -6.91 -3.80
N ARG A 53 15.03 -5.80 -4.52
CA ARG A 53 14.06 -4.73 -4.76
C ARG A 53 14.29 -3.96 -6.05
N THR A 54 13.21 -3.34 -6.53
CA THR A 54 13.23 -2.31 -7.57
C THR A 54 12.94 -0.96 -6.93
N ILE A 55 13.78 0.04 -7.20
CA ILE A 55 13.66 1.40 -6.65
C ILE A 55 13.20 2.34 -7.76
N PHE A 56 12.06 3.02 -7.56
CA PHE A 56 11.54 4.06 -8.43
C PHE A 56 11.74 5.42 -7.77
N ASP A 57 12.55 6.28 -8.35
CA ASP A 57 12.83 7.61 -7.81
C ASP A 57 11.74 8.59 -8.24
N PHE A 58 10.89 9.00 -7.30
CA PHE A 58 9.82 9.97 -7.53
C PHE A 58 10.35 11.42 -7.60
N SER A 59 11.46 11.70 -6.93
CA SER A 59 12.00 13.06 -6.87
C SER A 59 12.52 13.55 -8.21
N GLU A 60 12.99 12.62 -9.06
CA GLU A 60 13.58 12.93 -10.37
C GLU A 60 12.59 12.70 -11.54
N GLN A 61 11.40 12.14 -11.27
CA GLN A 61 10.39 11.82 -12.29
C GLN A 61 9.12 12.67 -12.10
N PRO A 62 8.97 13.81 -12.77
CA PRO A 62 7.77 14.65 -12.69
C PRO A 62 6.48 13.93 -13.08
N SER A 63 6.56 12.97 -13.97
CA SER A 63 5.42 12.13 -14.36
C SER A 63 4.87 11.29 -13.20
N LEU A 64 5.73 10.84 -12.29
CA LEU A 64 5.34 10.07 -11.12
C LEU A 64 4.99 10.98 -9.94
N ASN A 65 5.67 12.10 -9.76
CA ASN A 65 5.50 12.98 -8.61
C ASN A 65 4.38 14.01 -8.74
N SER A 66 3.61 13.95 -9.81
CA SER A 66 2.41 14.77 -10.02
C SER A 66 1.15 14.00 -9.61
N GLY A 67 0.21 14.67 -8.99
CA GLY A 67 -1.01 14.04 -8.51
C GLY A 67 -0.89 13.41 -7.13
N SER A 68 -1.71 12.42 -6.86
CA SER A 68 -1.67 11.64 -5.62
C SER A 68 -0.65 10.49 -5.71
N VAL A 69 -0.27 9.94 -4.56
CA VAL A 69 0.62 8.76 -4.51
C VAL A 69 0.02 7.60 -5.28
N ILE A 70 -1.27 7.33 -5.15
CA ILE A 70 -1.93 6.23 -5.87
C ILE A 70 -1.86 6.41 -7.40
N GLU A 71 -1.93 7.65 -7.88
CA GLU A 71 -1.78 7.95 -9.31
C GLU A 71 -0.35 7.76 -9.79
N GLY A 72 0.63 8.11 -8.96
CA GLY A 72 2.03 7.81 -9.21
C GLY A 72 2.30 6.31 -9.21
N VAL A 73 1.73 5.57 -8.26
CA VAL A 73 1.83 4.10 -8.16
C VAL A 73 1.24 3.41 -9.38
N LYS A 74 0.07 3.84 -9.88
CA LYS A 74 -0.54 3.30 -11.12
C LYS A 74 0.35 3.41 -12.35
N LYS A 75 1.27 4.36 -12.37
CA LYS A 75 2.20 4.59 -13.49
C LYS A 75 3.50 3.78 -13.36
N LEU A 76 3.71 3.06 -12.25
CA LEU A 76 4.89 2.23 -12.07
C LEU A 76 4.81 0.99 -12.98
N PRO A 77 5.88 0.66 -13.71
CA PRO A 77 5.91 -0.53 -14.54
C PRO A 77 5.62 -1.80 -13.74
N GLY A 78 4.68 -2.61 -14.22
CA GLY A 78 4.29 -3.86 -13.57
C GLY A 78 3.34 -3.71 -12.39
N VAL A 79 2.91 -2.50 -12.03
CA VAL A 79 1.90 -2.27 -10.99
C VAL A 79 0.51 -2.24 -11.60
N VAL A 80 -0.41 -2.95 -10.97
CA VAL A 80 -1.85 -2.90 -11.26
C VAL A 80 -2.56 -2.45 -9.98
N VAL A 81 -3.38 -1.42 -10.09
CA VAL A 81 -4.22 -0.94 -8.98
C VAL A 81 -5.67 -1.07 -9.39
N SER A 82 -6.42 -1.87 -8.66
CA SER A 82 -7.84 -2.12 -8.90
C SER A 82 -8.59 -2.17 -7.57
N GLU A 83 -9.82 -1.69 -7.53
CA GLU A 83 -10.68 -1.83 -6.35
C GLU A 83 -11.01 -3.30 -6.06
N ALA A 84 -11.00 -4.16 -7.08
CA ALA A 84 -11.32 -5.57 -6.94
C ALA A 84 -10.14 -6.41 -6.41
N VAL A 85 -8.91 -6.09 -6.81
CA VAL A 85 -7.73 -6.91 -6.50
C VAL A 85 -6.68 -6.16 -5.66
N GLY A 86 -6.95 -4.90 -5.28
CA GLY A 86 -6.01 -4.06 -4.54
C GLY A 86 -4.81 -3.62 -5.39
N ILE A 87 -3.68 -3.42 -4.74
CA ILE A 87 -2.42 -3.04 -5.39
C ILE A 87 -1.60 -4.31 -5.61
N MET A 88 -1.26 -4.58 -6.86
CA MET A 88 -0.46 -5.72 -7.26
C MET A 88 0.78 -5.27 -8.02
N TYR A 89 1.87 -5.99 -7.87
CA TYR A 89 3.09 -5.82 -8.67
C TYR A 89 3.48 -7.13 -9.33
N GLN A 90 3.52 -7.13 -10.65
CA GLN A 90 3.88 -8.34 -11.43
C GLN A 90 3.08 -9.59 -11.01
N GLY A 91 1.77 -9.41 -10.78
CA GLY A 91 0.88 -10.49 -10.37
C GLY A 91 0.90 -10.87 -8.88
N LYS A 92 1.74 -10.23 -8.05
CA LYS A 92 1.78 -10.43 -6.60
C LYS A 92 1.05 -9.31 -5.86
N PRO A 93 0.23 -9.59 -4.84
CA PRO A 93 -0.31 -8.54 -3.98
C PRO A 93 0.82 -7.85 -3.22
N LEU A 94 0.71 -6.54 -3.06
CA LEU A 94 1.68 -5.70 -2.38
C LEU A 94 1.23 -5.34 -0.98
N ASP A 95 2.08 -5.60 -0.01
CA ASP A 95 2.00 -5.02 1.32
C ASP A 95 2.59 -3.62 1.29
N VAL A 96 1.81 -2.62 1.71
CA VAL A 96 2.26 -1.23 1.63
C VAL A 96 2.89 -0.80 2.94
N TYR A 97 4.12 -0.33 2.83
CA TYR A 97 4.92 0.22 3.92
C TYR A 97 5.18 1.70 3.68
N MET A 98 5.33 2.47 4.73
CA MET A 98 5.80 3.85 4.67
C MET A 98 7.02 4.03 5.55
N ASP A 99 8.10 4.53 4.96
CA ASP A 99 9.38 4.70 5.65
C ASP A 99 9.84 3.41 6.37
N GLY A 100 9.59 2.24 5.75
CA GLY A 100 9.91 0.92 6.28
C GLY A 100 8.91 0.36 7.29
N ARG A 101 7.78 1.03 7.55
CA ARG A 101 6.72 0.59 8.46
C ARG A 101 5.50 0.13 7.68
N PRO A 102 4.88 -1.01 8.02
CA PRO A 102 3.62 -1.40 7.39
C PRO A 102 2.54 -0.36 7.66
N LEU A 103 1.77 -0.03 6.64
CA LEU A 103 0.55 0.73 6.81
C LEU A 103 -0.54 -0.23 7.28
N ASN A 104 -0.78 -0.22 8.59
CA ASN A 104 -1.81 -1.06 9.22
C ASN A 104 -3.22 -0.48 8.99
N ILE A 105 -3.65 -0.37 7.76
CA ILE A 105 -4.94 0.17 7.34
C ILE A 105 -5.62 -0.77 6.35
N SER A 106 -6.94 -0.78 6.31
CA SER A 106 -7.69 -1.60 5.37
C SER A 106 -7.42 -1.21 3.92
N SER A 107 -7.70 -2.09 2.97
CA SER A 107 -7.47 -1.83 1.54
C SER A 107 -8.24 -0.59 1.05
N ASN A 108 -9.46 -0.38 1.54
CA ASN A 108 -10.26 0.81 1.23
C ASN A 108 -9.67 2.08 1.82
N GLU A 109 -9.22 2.03 3.08
CA GLU A 109 -8.52 3.14 3.74
C GLU A 109 -7.18 3.41 3.09
N LEU A 110 -6.45 2.36 2.65
CA LEU A 110 -5.18 2.48 1.95
C LEU A 110 -5.36 3.26 0.65
N ASN A 111 -6.36 2.92 -0.16
CA ASN A 111 -6.65 3.65 -1.38
C ASN A 111 -6.97 5.12 -1.09
N ALA A 112 -7.86 5.39 -0.12
CA ALA A 112 -8.19 6.76 0.29
C ALA A 112 -6.96 7.51 0.83
N PHE A 113 -6.11 6.83 1.59
CA PHE A 113 -4.86 7.38 2.12
C PHE A 113 -3.87 7.75 1.03
N LEU A 114 -3.57 6.83 0.12
CA LEU A 114 -2.64 7.07 -0.99
C LEU A 114 -3.22 8.10 -1.99
N GLU A 115 -4.54 8.18 -2.10
CA GLU A 115 -5.23 9.19 -2.88
C GLU A 115 -5.14 10.59 -2.25
N GLY A 116 -5.25 10.67 -0.93
CA GLY A 116 -5.08 11.92 -0.16
C GLY A 116 -3.62 12.39 -0.03
N MET A 117 -2.65 11.52 -0.29
CA MET A 117 -1.23 11.83 -0.16
C MET A 117 -0.66 12.33 -1.48
N PRO A 118 0.00 13.51 -1.51
CA PRO A 118 0.59 14.03 -2.73
C PRO A 118 1.83 13.21 -3.15
N ALA A 119 1.92 12.87 -4.43
CA ALA A 119 3.02 12.06 -4.96
C ALA A 119 4.42 12.67 -4.77
N ASN A 120 4.52 13.99 -4.73
CA ASN A 120 5.80 14.69 -4.53
C ASN A 120 6.26 14.79 -3.06
N SER A 121 5.44 14.37 -2.11
CA SER A 121 5.90 14.12 -0.74
C SER A 121 6.75 12.85 -0.65
N ILE A 122 6.81 12.07 -1.75
CA ILE A 122 7.57 10.83 -1.85
C ILE A 122 8.94 11.11 -2.47
N GLU A 123 9.99 10.55 -1.88
CA GLU A 123 11.31 10.55 -2.48
C GLU A 123 11.44 9.43 -3.50
N ARG A 124 11.05 8.22 -3.08
CA ARG A 124 11.09 7.02 -3.91
C ARG A 124 10.13 5.95 -3.42
N ILE A 125 9.80 5.03 -4.30
CA ILE A 125 9.10 3.80 -3.95
C ILE A 125 10.06 2.63 -4.18
N GLU A 126 10.20 1.78 -3.16
CA GLU A 126 10.96 0.54 -3.22
C GLU A 126 9.97 -0.62 -3.29
N VAL A 127 10.00 -1.39 -4.36
CA VAL A 127 9.22 -2.62 -4.47
C VAL A 127 10.13 -3.81 -4.18
N ILE A 128 9.93 -4.40 -3.02
CA ILE A 128 10.70 -5.54 -2.51
C ILE A 128 9.92 -6.79 -2.89
N THR A 129 10.37 -7.49 -3.92
CA THR A 129 9.65 -8.65 -4.44
C THR A 129 9.89 -9.92 -3.63
N HIS A 130 10.99 -9.95 -2.87
CA HIS A 130 11.38 -11.06 -2.00
C HIS A 130 11.89 -10.54 -0.66
N PRO A 131 10.95 -10.23 0.26
CA PRO A 131 11.34 -9.82 1.61
C PRO A 131 12.18 -10.92 2.27
N GLY A 132 13.39 -10.57 2.72
CA GLY A 132 14.30 -11.46 3.44
C GLY A 132 13.85 -11.79 4.87
N ALA A 133 14.70 -12.45 5.66
CA ALA A 133 14.39 -12.86 7.04
C ALA A 133 14.16 -11.66 7.98
N GLU A 134 14.70 -10.48 7.66
CA GLU A 134 14.48 -9.24 8.40
C GLU A 134 13.03 -8.77 8.40
N PHE A 135 12.24 -9.20 7.41
CA PHE A 135 10.81 -8.91 7.31
C PHE A 135 9.98 -10.00 7.98
N PRO A 136 8.84 -9.68 8.59
CA PRO A 136 7.93 -10.66 9.14
C PRO A 136 7.55 -11.74 8.13
N ALA A 137 7.34 -12.96 8.61
CA ALA A 137 6.88 -14.05 7.75
C ALA A 137 5.46 -13.82 7.23
N THR A 138 4.68 -12.97 7.89
CA THR A 138 3.34 -12.52 7.48
C THR A 138 3.35 -11.48 6.35
N SER A 139 4.52 -10.94 5.95
CA SER A 139 4.57 -10.06 4.77
C SER A 139 4.16 -10.83 3.52
N GLY A 140 3.08 -10.42 2.86
CA GLY A 140 2.29 -11.17 1.87
C GLY A 140 2.97 -11.47 0.53
N GLY A 141 4.27 -11.55 0.47
CA GLY A 141 5.03 -11.96 -0.72
C GLY A 141 5.76 -10.84 -1.43
N ALA A 142 5.26 -9.62 -1.49
CA ALA A 142 5.98 -8.45 -1.99
C ALA A 142 5.60 -7.21 -1.16
N ILE A 143 6.54 -6.28 -1.00
CA ILE A 143 6.37 -5.08 -0.20
C ILE A 143 6.58 -3.85 -1.09
N MET A 144 5.65 -2.91 -1.07
CA MET A 144 5.83 -1.58 -1.60
C MET A 144 6.18 -0.62 -0.46
N ASN A 145 7.45 -0.25 -0.34
CA ASN A 145 7.90 0.67 0.69
C ASN A 145 7.96 2.09 0.13
N ILE A 146 7.07 2.94 0.57
CA ILE A 146 6.98 4.35 0.18
C ILE A 146 7.93 5.13 1.10
N ILE A 147 9.01 5.66 0.53
CA ILE A 147 9.97 6.49 1.27
C ILE A 147 9.60 7.94 1.10
N THR A 148 9.23 8.57 2.19
CA THR A 148 8.92 10.00 2.20
C THR A 148 10.18 10.84 2.03
N SER A 149 10.04 12.02 1.43
CA SER A 149 11.17 12.94 1.21
C SER A 149 11.74 13.39 2.54
N LYS A 150 12.96 12.95 2.86
CA LYS A 150 13.74 13.35 4.04
C LYS A 150 14.91 14.20 3.60
N THR A 151 15.05 15.32 4.22
CA THR A 151 16.07 16.29 3.84
C THR A 151 17.10 16.48 4.94
N SER A 152 18.29 16.90 4.57
CA SER A 152 19.53 16.92 5.35
C SER A 152 19.71 18.16 6.25
N LYS A 153 20.96 18.40 6.69
CA LYS A 153 21.41 19.33 7.73
C LYS A 153 21.10 20.81 7.46
N ASN A 154 20.61 21.52 8.49
CA ASN A 154 20.35 22.99 8.53
C ASN A 154 19.43 23.53 7.41
N TYR A 155 18.15 23.15 7.47
CA TYR A 155 17.18 23.65 6.51
C TYR A 155 15.79 23.85 7.12
N LEU A 156 15.02 24.63 6.43
CA LEU A 156 13.57 24.72 6.55
C LEU A 156 12.96 24.56 5.16
N THR A 157 12.07 23.60 4.99
CA THR A 157 11.28 23.46 3.77
C THR A 157 9.82 23.47 4.09
N ALA A 158 9.04 24.04 3.20
CA ALA A 158 7.58 24.01 3.26
C ALA A 158 7.06 23.68 1.87
N VAL A 159 6.15 22.70 1.80
CA VAL A 159 5.52 22.26 0.56
C VAL A 159 4.01 22.26 0.75
N TYR A 160 3.31 22.99 -0.09
CA TYR A 160 1.87 22.94 -0.18
C TYR A 160 1.46 22.01 -1.33
N ASN A 161 0.47 21.17 -1.08
CA ASN A 161 -0.15 20.32 -2.08
C ASN A 161 -1.65 20.55 -2.08
N GLY A 162 -2.23 20.72 -3.25
CA GLY A 162 -3.66 20.81 -3.46
C GLY A 162 -4.08 20.00 -4.67
N GLY A 163 -5.19 19.31 -4.56
CA GLY A 163 -5.77 18.55 -5.66
C GLY A 163 -7.28 18.73 -5.69
N PHE A 164 -7.81 18.84 -6.87
CA PHE A 164 -9.24 18.82 -7.12
C PHE A 164 -9.54 17.86 -8.27
N ARG A 165 -10.57 17.04 -8.12
CA ARG A 165 -11.09 16.20 -9.19
C ARG A 165 -12.60 16.13 -9.12
N PHE A 166 -13.20 15.81 -10.23
CA PHE A 166 -14.63 15.59 -10.35
C PHE A 166 -14.93 14.42 -11.27
N THR A 167 -16.10 13.85 -11.09
CA THR A 167 -16.71 12.88 -11.99
C THR A 167 -18.13 13.33 -12.30
N ASP A 168 -18.61 13.03 -13.50
CA ASP A 168 -19.97 13.31 -13.96
C ASP A 168 -20.79 12.03 -14.19
N TYR A 169 -20.31 10.91 -13.65
CA TYR A 169 -21.01 9.64 -13.76
C TYR A 169 -22.34 9.68 -12.99
N GLU A 170 -23.47 9.59 -13.71
CA GLU A 170 -24.86 9.73 -13.25
C GLU A 170 -25.16 11.06 -12.51
N LYS A 171 -24.23 11.60 -11.75
CA LYS A 171 -24.31 12.82 -10.95
C LYS A 171 -22.92 13.42 -10.82
N TYR A 172 -22.84 14.74 -10.81
CA TYR A 172 -21.59 15.45 -10.52
C TYR A 172 -21.17 15.18 -9.07
N ARG A 173 -19.93 14.70 -8.91
CA ARG A 173 -19.30 14.47 -7.61
C ARG A 173 -17.91 15.07 -7.61
N ASN A 174 -17.55 15.64 -6.48
CA ASN A 174 -16.24 16.26 -6.34
C ASN A 174 -15.40 15.59 -5.24
N ARG A 175 -14.08 15.75 -5.39
CA ARG A 175 -13.08 15.28 -4.44
C ARG A 175 -11.98 16.31 -4.38
N PHE A 176 -11.54 16.63 -3.18
CA PHE A 176 -10.38 17.50 -3.02
C PHE A 176 -9.50 17.04 -1.86
N ASN A 177 -8.23 17.37 -1.98
CA ASN A 177 -7.25 17.15 -0.93
C ASN A 177 -6.34 18.36 -0.82
N ASN A 178 -5.97 18.67 0.42
CA ASN A 178 -5.03 19.74 0.73
C ASN A 178 -4.10 19.26 1.82
N SER A 179 -2.80 19.54 1.67
CA SER A 179 -1.83 19.26 2.72
C SER A 179 -0.68 20.24 2.73
N ILE A 180 -0.08 20.40 3.90
CA ILE A 180 1.15 21.16 4.11
C ILE A 180 2.15 20.22 4.76
N ALA A 181 3.34 20.13 4.15
CA ALA A 181 4.49 19.44 4.70
C ALA A 181 5.56 20.46 5.08
N LEU A 182 5.90 20.50 6.36
CA LEU A 182 6.94 21.34 6.94
C LEU A 182 8.06 20.46 7.45
N ASN A 183 9.29 20.77 7.07
CA ASN A 183 10.46 20.03 7.54
C ASN A 183 11.55 21.02 7.93
N SER A 184 12.18 20.76 9.06
CA SER A 184 13.31 21.55 9.53
C SER A 184 14.33 20.68 10.22
N ARG A 185 15.58 21.02 10.11
CA ARG A 185 16.66 20.36 10.81
C ARG A 185 17.79 21.34 11.13
N ASN A 186 18.41 21.15 12.27
CA ASN A 186 19.68 21.73 12.66
C ASN A 186 20.70 20.61 12.99
N LYS A 187 21.85 20.93 13.59
CA LYS A 187 22.94 19.98 13.84
C LYS A 187 22.55 18.78 14.70
N TRP A 188 21.63 18.94 15.66
CA TRP A 188 21.29 17.90 16.64
C TRP A 188 19.79 17.56 16.71
N PHE A 189 18.95 18.41 16.11
CA PHE A 189 17.49 18.24 16.14
C PHE A 189 16.88 18.45 14.77
N GLY A 190 15.98 17.57 14.40
CA GLY A 190 15.15 17.70 13.22
C GLY A 190 13.69 17.44 13.56
N TRP A 191 12.79 18.09 12.81
CA TRP A 191 11.37 17.80 12.90
C TRP A 191 10.71 17.85 11.54
N GLN A 192 9.71 17.03 11.38
CA GLN A 192 8.84 16.97 10.21
C GLN A 192 7.40 17.02 10.69
N LEU A 193 6.58 17.79 10.00
CA LEU A 193 5.14 17.89 10.24
C LEU A 193 4.43 17.82 8.90
N ASN A 194 3.53 16.89 8.73
CA ASN A 194 2.67 16.79 7.57
C ASN A 194 1.21 16.73 8.04
N MET A 195 0.42 17.71 7.63
CA MET A 195 -0.99 17.76 8.00
C MET A 195 -1.84 18.02 6.77
N GLY A 196 -3.02 17.45 6.75
CA GLY A 196 -3.91 17.63 5.63
C GLY A 196 -5.32 17.14 5.87
N GLN A 197 -6.12 17.40 4.86
CA GLN A 197 -7.51 16.96 4.80
C GLN A 197 -7.85 16.45 3.41
N SER A 198 -8.78 15.53 3.35
CA SER A 198 -9.40 15.09 2.10
C SER A 198 -10.92 15.06 2.24
N TYR A 199 -11.58 15.36 1.13
CA TYR A 199 -13.01 15.22 0.95
C TYR A 199 -13.26 14.39 -0.30
N ARG A 200 -14.17 13.41 -0.22
CA ARG A 200 -14.48 12.53 -1.34
C ARG A 200 -15.98 12.28 -1.41
N GLU A 201 -16.53 12.52 -2.59
CA GLU A 201 -17.82 11.97 -3.00
C GLU A 201 -17.58 10.83 -4.00
N SER A 202 -18.33 9.74 -3.90
CA SER A 202 -18.20 8.60 -4.82
C SER A 202 -19.51 7.81 -4.91
N LEU A 203 -19.71 7.18 -6.07
CA LEU A 203 -20.80 6.26 -6.31
C LEU A 203 -20.26 4.85 -6.50
N GLN A 204 -20.94 3.88 -5.91
CA GLN A 204 -20.73 2.47 -6.17
C GLN A 204 -22.06 1.78 -6.47
N ASN A 205 -22.09 1.05 -7.57
CA ASN A 205 -23.21 0.21 -7.98
C ASN A 205 -22.78 -1.25 -7.95
N ASN A 206 -23.35 -2.03 -7.03
CA ASN A 206 -23.17 -3.46 -6.99
C ASN A 206 -24.44 -4.15 -7.48
N THR A 207 -24.26 -5.11 -8.37
CA THR A 207 -25.34 -5.99 -8.82
C THR A 207 -24.93 -7.42 -8.57
N ILE A 208 -25.77 -8.17 -7.88
CA ILE A 208 -25.54 -9.57 -7.60
C ILE A 208 -26.68 -10.34 -8.23
N ASP A 209 -26.40 -10.95 -9.37
CA ASP A 209 -27.35 -11.67 -10.20
C ASP A 209 -28.58 -10.79 -10.55
N ILE A 210 -29.76 -11.42 -10.62
CA ILE A 210 -31.03 -10.69 -10.72
C ILE A 210 -31.64 -10.40 -9.34
N LEU A 211 -31.00 -10.85 -8.26
CA LEU A 211 -31.59 -10.85 -6.92
C LEU A 211 -31.35 -9.57 -6.13
N SER A 212 -30.24 -8.91 -6.36
CA SER A 212 -29.91 -7.70 -5.60
C SER A 212 -29.16 -6.67 -6.43
N LYS A 213 -29.60 -5.44 -6.31
CA LYS A 213 -28.90 -4.26 -6.82
C LYS A 213 -28.73 -3.25 -5.71
N ASN A 214 -27.53 -2.80 -5.52
CA ASN A 214 -27.17 -1.87 -4.45
C ASN A 214 -26.55 -0.60 -5.07
N TYR A 215 -27.12 0.52 -4.73
CA TYR A 215 -26.61 1.86 -5.02
C TYR A 215 -26.10 2.49 -3.75
N THR A 216 -24.83 2.85 -3.71
CA THR A 216 -24.23 3.52 -2.56
C THR A 216 -23.61 4.85 -2.97
N ASP A 217 -24.19 5.95 -2.53
CA ASP A 217 -23.66 7.30 -2.66
C ASP A 217 -22.90 7.65 -1.36
N ARG A 218 -21.57 7.83 -1.47
CA ARG A 218 -20.67 7.97 -0.34
C ARG A 218 -20.10 9.38 -0.24
N VAL A 219 -20.03 9.89 0.99
CA VAL A 219 -19.30 11.11 1.33
C VAL A 219 -18.29 10.78 2.41
N GLY A 220 -17.02 10.98 2.13
CA GLY A 220 -15.91 10.75 3.06
C GLY A 220 -15.16 12.03 3.39
N ARG A 221 -14.77 12.19 4.66
CA ARG A 221 -13.87 13.24 5.15
C ARG A 221 -12.78 12.61 5.98
N SER A 222 -11.54 12.99 5.71
CA SER A 222 -10.39 12.51 6.48
C SER A 222 -9.48 13.67 6.84
N TYR A 223 -9.00 13.64 8.07
CA TYR A 223 -7.97 14.56 8.57
C TYR A 223 -6.79 13.74 9.05
N PHE A 224 -5.58 14.19 8.77
CA PHE A 224 -4.39 13.52 9.23
C PHE A 224 -3.33 14.49 9.72
N LEU A 225 -2.55 14.03 10.67
CA LEU A 225 -1.35 14.68 11.16
C LEU A 225 -0.28 13.61 11.35
N THR A 226 0.84 13.77 10.64
CA THR A 226 2.04 12.95 10.83
C THR A 226 3.16 13.83 11.31
N SER A 227 3.82 13.48 12.39
CA SER A 227 4.99 14.19 12.91
C SER A 227 6.16 13.24 13.14
N ALA A 228 7.37 13.72 12.93
CA ALA A 228 8.60 13.01 13.24
C ALA A 228 9.59 13.97 13.88
N PHE A 229 10.18 13.55 14.99
CA PHE A 229 11.24 14.27 15.71
C PHE A 229 12.49 13.42 15.72
N THR A 230 13.59 14.00 15.30
CA THR A 230 14.89 13.32 15.23
C THR A 230 15.87 14.04 16.14
N PHE A 231 16.51 13.32 17.05
CA PHE A 231 17.52 13.82 17.96
C PHE A 231 18.84 13.09 17.69
N ASP A 232 19.89 13.84 17.29
CA ASP A 232 21.25 13.31 17.20
C ASP A 232 21.95 13.54 18.54
N ILE A 233 22.23 12.45 19.28
CA ILE A 233 22.82 12.43 20.62
C ILE A 233 24.23 11.86 20.51
N GLY A 234 25.19 12.72 20.34
CA GLY A 234 26.56 12.29 20.03
C GLY A 234 26.61 11.58 18.68
N LYS A 235 26.96 10.28 18.67
CA LYS A 235 26.94 9.45 17.46
C LYS A 235 25.59 8.78 17.24
N ASP A 236 24.78 8.63 18.26
CA ASP A 236 23.52 7.90 18.25
C ASP A 236 22.35 8.78 17.77
N ARG A 237 21.22 8.16 17.45
CA ARG A 237 20.02 8.86 16.96
C ARG A 237 18.77 8.30 17.61
N LEU A 238 17.94 9.19 18.16
CA LEU A 238 16.57 8.89 18.60
C LEU A 238 15.58 9.51 17.62
N ILE A 239 14.60 8.74 17.19
CA ILE A 239 13.51 9.19 16.32
C ILE A 239 12.19 8.87 16.99
N LEU A 240 11.35 9.88 17.11
CA LEU A 240 9.98 9.76 17.62
C LEU A 240 9.02 10.13 16.50
N ASN A 241 8.14 9.21 16.14
CA ASN A 241 7.10 9.45 15.14
C ASN A 241 5.74 9.38 15.82
N TYR A 242 4.81 10.22 15.38
CA TYR A 242 3.41 10.16 15.77
C TYR A 242 2.53 10.44 14.57
N ASP A 243 1.58 9.55 14.33
CA ASP A 243 0.58 9.65 13.26
C ASP A 243 -0.81 9.59 13.89
N VAL A 244 -1.68 10.50 13.50
CA VAL A 244 -3.09 10.48 13.87
C VAL A 244 -3.95 10.72 12.66
N ARG A 245 -5.04 9.96 12.55
CA ARG A 245 -6.03 10.07 11.48
C ARG A 245 -7.43 9.98 12.04
N ASP A 246 -8.26 10.88 11.57
CA ASP A 246 -9.70 10.89 11.84
C ASP A 246 -10.41 10.72 10.49
N ASN A 247 -11.17 9.63 10.35
CA ASN A 247 -11.94 9.32 9.17
C ASN A 247 -13.43 9.34 9.51
N ASN A 248 -14.20 10.03 8.69
CA ASN A 248 -15.66 10.11 8.84
C ASN A 248 -16.29 9.85 7.47
N ASN A 249 -17.10 8.81 7.36
CA ASN A 249 -17.82 8.49 6.14
C ASN A 249 -19.33 8.47 6.42
N SER A 250 -20.09 8.87 5.43
CA SER A 250 -21.55 8.79 5.41
C SER A 250 -21.98 8.24 4.06
N ASN A 251 -22.86 7.24 4.07
CA ASN A 251 -23.37 6.62 2.86
C ASN A 251 -24.88 6.69 2.84
N ASN A 252 -25.45 7.00 1.67
CA ASN A 252 -26.86 6.76 1.36
C ASN A 252 -26.93 5.54 0.45
N ILE A 253 -27.71 4.55 0.85
CA ILE A 253 -27.74 3.24 0.24
C ILE A 253 -29.15 2.93 -0.20
N ILE A 254 -29.32 2.45 -1.43
CA ILE A 254 -30.57 1.95 -1.97
C ILE A 254 -30.36 0.48 -2.32
N PHE A 255 -31.14 -0.39 -1.72
CA PHE A 255 -31.18 -1.82 -2.04
C PHE A 255 -32.46 -2.15 -2.79
N ASP A 256 -32.32 -2.61 -4.03
CA ASP A 256 -33.43 -3.25 -4.78
C ASP A 256 -33.25 -4.77 -4.70
N ASN A 257 -34.17 -5.43 -4.03
CA ASN A 257 -34.17 -6.89 -3.85
C ASN A 257 -35.31 -7.49 -4.66
N TYR A 258 -35.03 -8.57 -5.42
CA TYR A 258 -36.01 -9.31 -6.21
C TYR A 258 -36.30 -10.64 -5.52
N ILE A 259 -37.51 -10.79 -5.00
CA ILE A 259 -37.95 -12.01 -4.30
C ILE A 259 -39.26 -12.48 -4.93
N ALA A 260 -39.28 -13.71 -5.47
CA ALA A 260 -40.50 -14.33 -6.03
C ALA A 260 -41.25 -13.48 -7.04
N GLY A 261 -40.54 -12.76 -7.91
CA GLY A 261 -41.14 -11.89 -8.94
C GLY A 261 -41.50 -10.48 -8.47
N ASN A 262 -41.35 -10.18 -7.20
CA ASN A 262 -41.59 -8.84 -6.63
C ASN A 262 -40.30 -8.10 -6.36
N THR A 263 -40.28 -6.79 -6.61
CA THR A 263 -39.19 -5.90 -6.23
C THR A 263 -39.52 -5.24 -4.90
N SER A 264 -38.57 -5.34 -3.95
CA SER A 264 -38.62 -4.61 -2.68
C SER A 264 -37.45 -3.64 -2.64
N THR A 265 -37.72 -2.36 -2.46
CA THR A 265 -36.69 -1.32 -2.33
C THR A 265 -36.56 -0.90 -0.87
N SER A 266 -35.33 -0.93 -0.36
CA SER A 266 -34.97 -0.41 0.97
C SER A 266 -34.04 0.79 0.81
N TYR A 267 -34.26 1.81 1.64
CA TYR A 267 -33.42 2.99 1.73
C TYR A 267 -32.72 2.98 3.09
N ASP A 268 -31.40 2.97 3.04
CA ASP A 268 -30.58 2.94 4.25
C ASP A 268 -29.62 4.13 4.29
N ASN A 269 -29.24 4.56 5.47
CA ASN A 269 -28.06 5.38 5.64
C ASN A 269 -27.08 4.72 6.58
N SER A 270 -25.78 4.94 6.33
CA SER A 270 -24.77 4.49 7.26
C SER A 270 -23.74 5.59 7.56
N LYS A 271 -23.18 5.53 8.75
CA LYS A 271 -22.10 6.41 9.19
C LYS A 271 -21.00 5.56 9.78
N SER A 272 -19.75 5.82 9.36
CA SER A 272 -18.57 5.24 10.00
C SER A 272 -17.65 6.35 10.49
N LYS A 273 -17.06 6.14 11.66
CA LYS A 273 -16.02 6.99 12.23
C LYS A 273 -14.85 6.11 12.62
N GLY A 274 -13.63 6.59 12.39
CA GLY A 274 -12.42 5.89 12.81
C GLY A 274 -11.36 6.86 13.25
N LEU A 275 -10.81 6.65 14.45
CA LEU A 275 -9.67 7.38 14.97
C LEU A 275 -8.51 6.39 15.14
N ARG A 276 -7.47 6.58 14.34
CA ARG A 276 -6.23 5.82 14.44
C ARG A 276 -5.13 6.70 14.99
N GLN A 277 -4.36 6.15 15.91
CA GLN A 277 -3.18 6.76 16.49
C GLN A 277 -2.03 5.75 16.48
N GLU A 278 -0.86 6.20 16.06
CA GLU A 278 0.35 5.38 16.08
C GLU A 278 1.53 6.20 16.62
N ALA A 279 2.22 5.66 17.59
CA ALA A 279 3.45 6.22 18.13
C ALA A 279 4.60 5.23 17.95
N VAL A 280 5.73 5.70 17.40
CA VAL A 280 6.92 4.88 17.18
C VAL A 280 8.13 5.59 17.74
N ALA A 281 8.90 4.90 18.58
CA ALA A 281 10.20 5.34 19.06
C ALA A 281 11.27 4.42 18.47
N THR A 282 12.27 4.98 17.79
CA THR A 282 13.41 4.23 17.22
C THR A 282 14.70 4.81 17.74
N TYR A 283 15.50 3.99 18.43
CA TYR A 283 16.86 4.32 18.84
C TYR A 283 17.85 3.60 17.94
N GLN A 284 18.76 4.37 17.32
CA GLN A 284 19.82 3.88 16.45
C GLN A 284 21.16 4.10 17.10
N LYS A 285 21.81 3.01 17.47
CA LYS A 285 23.18 3.00 17.94
C LYS A 285 24.13 3.07 16.75
N LYS A 286 24.99 4.08 16.71
CA LYS A 286 26.07 4.20 15.72
C LYS A 286 27.41 3.86 16.37
N PHE A 287 28.01 2.82 15.86
CA PHE A 287 29.34 2.37 16.32
C PHE A 287 30.46 3.15 15.61
N ASP A 288 31.69 3.11 16.15
CA ASP A 288 32.87 3.63 15.46
C ASP A 288 33.12 2.90 14.15
N ASP A 289 32.96 1.60 14.15
CA ASP A 289 32.90 0.77 12.96
C ASP A 289 31.56 1.02 12.23
N LYS A 290 31.60 1.75 11.10
CA LYS A 290 30.45 2.09 10.28
C LYS A 290 29.73 0.87 9.66
N SER A 291 30.37 -0.30 9.69
CA SER A 291 29.75 -1.54 9.22
C SER A 291 28.77 -2.11 10.23
N LYS A 292 28.78 -1.64 11.48
CA LYS A 292 27.90 -2.09 12.57
C LYS A 292 26.73 -1.14 12.76
N LYS A 293 25.57 -1.72 12.98
CA LYS A 293 24.32 -1.00 13.22
C LYS A 293 23.47 -1.78 14.22
N LEU A 294 22.89 -1.07 15.19
CA LEU A 294 21.88 -1.61 16.10
C LEU A 294 20.69 -0.65 16.13
N ASP A 295 19.52 -1.15 15.82
CA ASP A 295 18.26 -0.41 15.90
C ASP A 295 17.36 -1.07 16.95
N LEU A 296 16.84 -0.26 17.87
CA LEU A 296 15.81 -0.64 18.82
C LEU A 296 14.54 0.13 18.48
N GLN A 297 13.41 -0.54 18.40
CA GLN A 297 12.16 0.10 18.05
C GLN A 297 11.03 -0.37 18.94
N PHE A 298 10.21 0.60 19.35
CA PHE A 298 8.93 0.38 20.02
C PHE A 298 7.82 1.02 19.22
N THR A 299 6.73 0.33 19.05
CA THR A 299 5.52 0.82 18.38
C THR A 299 4.29 0.58 19.25
N TYR A 300 3.47 1.60 19.34
CA TYR A 300 2.10 1.52 19.83
C TYR A 300 1.14 1.97 18.73
N ASN A 301 0.12 1.19 18.44
CA ASN A 301 -0.94 1.55 17.51
C ASN A 301 -2.29 1.25 18.16
N ASN A 302 -3.18 2.24 18.13
CA ASN A 302 -4.58 2.11 18.55
C ASN A 302 -5.48 2.57 17.40
N ASN A 303 -6.52 1.81 17.12
CA ASN A 303 -7.53 2.15 16.12
C ASN A 303 -8.92 1.86 16.66
N ASN A 304 -9.68 2.92 16.94
CA ASN A 304 -11.06 2.84 17.37
C ASN A 304 -11.97 3.19 16.21
N SER A 305 -12.94 2.36 15.92
CA SER A 305 -13.92 2.65 14.88
C SER A 305 -15.33 2.31 15.32
N SER A 306 -16.28 3.06 14.76
CA SER A 306 -17.72 2.82 14.94
C SER A 306 -18.39 2.82 13.57
N PHE A 307 -19.37 1.98 13.41
CA PHE A 307 -20.21 1.89 12.22
C PHE A 307 -21.67 1.72 12.66
N ILE A 308 -22.54 2.57 12.14
CA ILE A 308 -23.99 2.47 12.33
C ILE A 308 -24.68 2.53 10.98
N GLN A 309 -25.64 1.65 10.76
CA GLN A 309 -26.52 1.65 9.59
C GLN A 309 -27.97 1.63 10.06
N ASN A 310 -28.79 2.51 9.48
CA ASN A 310 -30.20 2.64 9.79
C ASN A 310 -31.01 2.38 8.54
N ASN A 311 -32.09 1.62 8.68
CA ASN A 311 -33.11 1.46 7.66
C ASN A 311 -34.10 2.64 7.74
N LEU A 312 -34.24 3.37 6.65
CA LEU A 312 -35.10 4.56 6.60
C LEU A 312 -36.58 4.24 6.35
N ASN A 313 -36.89 3.05 5.83
CA ASN A 313 -38.27 2.62 5.61
C ASN A 313 -38.97 2.28 6.93
N THR A 314 -38.25 1.62 7.83
CA THR A 314 -38.77 1.17 9.14
C THR A 314 -38.34 2.07 10.29
N ASN A 315 -37.41 2.99 10.05
CA ASN A 315 -36.76 3.84 11.06
C ASN A 315 -36.10 3.02 12.19
N THR A 316 -35.49 1.89 11.83
CA THR A 316 -34.81 0.98 12.76
C THR A 316 -33.32 0.95 12.52
N VAL A 317 -32.55 0.63 13.52
CA VAL A 317 -31.10 0.34 13.39
C VAL A 317 -30.98 -1.04 12.79
N SER A 318 -30.30 -1.12 11.62
CA SER A 318 -30.01 -2.40 10.97
C SER A 318 -28.68 -2.99 11.47
N LEU A 319 -27.74 -2.14 11.88
CA LEU A 319 -26.43 -2.55 12.33
C LEU A 319 -25.76 -1.43 13.16
N ASP A 320 -25.24 -1.77 14.33
CA ASP A 320 -24.41 -0.89 15.19
C ASP A 320 -23.18 -1.67 15.66
N ASN A 321 -22.01 -1.34 15.15
CA ASN A 321 -20.77 -2.01 15.45
C ASN A 321 -19.71 -1.02 15.94
N ASN A 322 -19.06 -1.37 17.04
CA ASN A 322 -17.88 -0.68 17.54
C ASN A 322 -16.69 -1.64 17.55
N SER A 323 -15.52 -1.17 17.21
CA SER A 323 -14.30 -1.97 17.28
C SER A 323 -13.14 -1.21 17.89
N ASP A 324 -12.33 -1.92 18.65
CA ASP A 324 -11.10 -1.44 19.28
C ASP A 324 -9.94 -2.38 18.93
N PHE A 325 -8.89 -1.80 18.40
CA PHE A 325 -7.66 -2.50 18.02
C PHE A 325 -6.49 -1.87 18.77
N ASN A 326 -5.67 -2.69 19.39
CA ASN A 326 -4.43 -2.27 20.03
C ASN A 326 -3.27 -3.17 19.61
N LEU A 327 -2.13 -2.56 19.31
CA LEU A 327 -0.90 -3.24 18.97
C LEU A 327 0.27 -2.64 19.77
N TYR A 328 1.05 -3.51 20.40
CA TYR A 328 2.35 -3.21 20.98
C TYR A 328 3.40 -4.07 20.30
N ASN A 329 4.45 -3.42 19.79
CA ASN A 329 5.52 -4.11 19.10
C ASN A 329 6.86 -3.62 19.60
N PHE A 330 7.77 -4.54 19.89
CA PHE A 330 9.16 -4.25 20.25
C PHE A 330 10.09 -5.04 19.34
N LYS A 331 11.03 -4.34 18.70
CA LYS A 331 11.94 -4.91 17.71
C LYS A 331 13.39 -4.52 18.00
N VAL A 332 14.29 -5.48 17.80
CA VAL A 332 15.75 -5.32 17.88
C VAL A 332 16.35 -5.85 16.60
N ASP A 333 17.12 -5.02 15.90
CA ASP A 333 17.86 -5.38 14.70
C ASP A 333 19.33 -5.04 14.85
N TYR A 334 20.20 -6.01 14.69
CA TYR A 334 21.64 -5.82 14.62
C TYR A 334 22.18 -6.29 13.28
N SER A 335 23.05 -5.50 12.67
CA SER A 335 23.74 -5.90 11.45
C SER A 335 25.22 -5.49 11.51
N GLN A 336 26.06 -6.30 10.89
CA GLN A 336 27.51 -6.08 10.82
C GLN A 336 28.04 -6.51 9.45
N GLY A 337 28.84 -5.65 8.85
CA GLY A 337 29.70 -6.02 7.73
C GLY A 337 30.80 -6.98 8.19
N VAL A 338 30.99 -8.04 7.46
CA VAL A 338 31.96 -9.09 7.75
C VAL A 338 32.75 -9.41 6.48
N LYS A 339 34.01 -9.81 6.66
CA LYS A 339 34.84 -10.26 5.54
C LYS A 339 34.53 -11.72 5.22
N ILE A 340 33.36 -11.95 4.58
CA ILE A 340 33.00 -13.24 4.02
C ILE A 340 33.11 -13.11 2.52
N LEU A 341 33.99 -13.87 1.88
CA LEU A 341 34.33 -13.73 0.46
C LEU A 341 34.83 -12.30 0.15
N ASP A 342 34.35 -11.67 -0.94
CA ASP A 342 34.77 -10.31 -1.31
C ASP A 342 34.10 -9.27 -0.39
N GLU A 343 32.80 -9.42 -0.13
CA GLU A 343 32.00 -8.58 0.75
C GLU A 343 30.95 -9.45 1.46
N GLY A 344 30.70 -9.17 2.74
CA GLY A 344 29.67 -9.88 3.49
C GLY A 344 28.95 -9.01 4.51
N LYS A 345 27.76 -9.43 4.89
CA LYS A 345 26.94 -8.81 5.93
C LYS A 345 26.23 -9.90 6.71
N LEU A 346 26.23 -9.80 8.03
CA LEU A 346 25.40 -10.60 8.92
C LEU A 346 24.34 -9.68 9.53
N SER A 347 23.13 -10.17 9.62
CA SER A 347 21.99 -9.48 10.25
C SER A 347 21.28 -10.47 11.18
N VAL A 348 20.99 -10.03 12.40
CA VAL A 348 20.21 -10.81 13.38
C VAL A 348 19.22 -9.89 14.05
N GLY A 349 18.09 -10.42 14.47
CA GLY A 349 17.11 -9.62 15.18
C GLY A 349 16.06 -10.44 15.89
N ALA A 350 15.28 -9.73 16.70
CA ALA A 350 14.14 -10.29 17.43
C ALA A 350 12.96 -9.33 17.39
N LEU A 351 11.78 -9.87 17.44
CA LEU A 351 10.52 -9.13 17.45
C LEU A 351 9.59 -9.75 18.48
N TYR A 352 8.96 -8.91 19.29
CA TYR A 352 7.81 -9.24 20.12
C TYR A 352 6.63 -8.39 19.68
N ASP A 353 5.51 -9.02 19.39
CA ASP A 353 4.28 -8.40 18.92
C ASP A 353 3.10 -8.89 19.78
N ASN A 354 2.31 -7.95 20.27
CA ASN A 354 1.08 -8.21 21.02
C ASN A 354 -0.05 -7.40 20.39
N GLN A 355 -1.05 -8.09 19.90
CA GLN A 355 -2.20 -7.52 19.23
C GLN A 355 -3.48 -7.97 19.91
N THR A 356 -4.38 -7.03 20.21
CA THR A 356 -5.75 -7.31 20.65
C THR A 356 -6.74 -6.63 19.72
N TYR A 357 -7.86 -7.29 19.49
CA TYR A 357 -8.96 -6.74 18.71
C TYR A 357 -10.30 -7.17 19.33
N LYS A 358 -11.16 -6.20 19.55
CA LYS A 358 -12.48 -6.44 20.10
C LYS A 358 -13.54 -5.75 19.25
N THR A 359 -14.64 -6.46 18.97
CA THR A 359 -15.82 -5.87 18.34
C THR A 359 -17.04 -6.04 19.24
N GLU A 360 -17.88 -5.02 19.26
CA GLU A 360 -19.14 -5.02 19.99
C GLU A 360 -20.25 -4.56 19.05
N SER A 361 -21.40 -5.23 19.14
CA SER A 361 -22.62 -4.84 18.46
C SER A 361 -23.74 -4.78 19.48
N GLU A 362 -24.47 -3.67 19.54
CA GLU A 362 -25.56 -3.45 20.51
C GLU A 362 -25.17 -3.77 21.97
N GLY A 363 -23.91 -3.48 22.34
CA GLY A 363 -23.38 -3.74 23.68
C GLY A 363 -22.92 -5.18 23.94
N ILE A 364 -23.03 -6.07 22.95
CA ILE A 364 -22.59 -7.46 23.06
C ILE A 364 -21.23 -7.61 22.37
N THR A 365 -20.27 -8.24 23.04
CA THR A 365 -18.98 -8.56 22.42
C THR A 365 -19.14 -9.65 21.37
N ASN A 366 -18.99 -9.29 20.10
CA ASN A 366 -19.15 -10.23 18.99
C ASN A 366 -17.87 -11.02 18.68
N LEU A 367 -16.72 -10.38 18.92
CA LEU A 367 -15.41 -10.98 18.73
C LEU A 367 -14.43 -10.39 19.75
N ASP A 368 -13.73 -11.25 20.43
CA ASP A 368 -12.56 -10.91 21.24
C ASP A 368 -11.38 -11.76 20.76
N TYR A 369 -10.34 -11.11 20.25
CA TYR A 369 -9.20 -11.74 19.59
C TYR A 369 -7.90 -11.25 20.22
N SER A 370 -7.00 -12.16 20.50
CA SER A 370 -5.65 -11.86 20.95
C SER A 370 -4.60 -12.65 20.18
N ARG A 371 -3.48 -12.00 19.90
CA ARG A 371 -2.33 -12.60 19.26
C ARG A 371 -1.05 -12.13 19.92
N TYR A 372 -0.23 -13.09 20.31
CA TYR A 372 1.15 -12.88 20.73
C TYR A 372 2.07 -13.56 19.73
N THR A 373 3.08 -12.86 19.25
CA THR A 373 4.09 -13.42 18.36
C THR A 373 5.47 -13.05 18.88
N PHE A 374 6.29 -14.06 19.10
CA PHE A 374 7.73 -13.87 19.36
C PHE A 374 8.50 -14.45 18.21
N SER A 375 9.42 -13.68 17.65
CA SER A 375 10.20 -14.11 16.51
C SER A 375 11.66 -13.69 16.61
N THR A 376 12.52 -14.53 16.05
CA THR A 376 13.96 -14.25 15.87
C THR A 376 14.36 -14.54 14.43
N TYR A 377 15.36 -13.85 13.92
CA TYR A 377 15.88 -14.12 12.59
C TYR A 377 17.40 -14.00 12.54
N ALA A 378 17.98 -14.68 11.57
CA ALA A 378 19.37 -14.52 11.17
C ALA A 378 19.45 -14.56 9.64
N GLU A 379 20.27 -13.68 9.06
CA GLU A 379 20.51 -13.61 7.62
C GLU A 379 21.97 -13.28 7.35
N ALA A 380 22.58 -14.00 6.41
CA ALA A 380 23.90 -13.77 5.89
C ALA A 380 23.82 -13.39 4.41
N GLN A 381 24.49 -12.33 4.04
CA GLN A 381 24.73 -11.92 2.66
C GLN A 381 26.20 -12.01 2.36
N ALA A 382 26.57 -12.51 1.19
CA ALA A 382 27.95 -12.61 0.74
C ALA A 382 28.04 -12.36 -0.76
N LYS A 383 29.15 -11.77 -1.18
CA LYS A 383 29.47 -11.53 -2.60
C LYS A 383 30.80 -12.21 -2.95
N LEU A 384 30.78 -12.91 -4.06
CA LEU A 384 31.96 -13.51 -4.67
C LEU A 384 32.01 -13.10 -6.14
N LYS A 385 32.86 -12.12 -6.47
CA LYS A 385 32.98 -11.56 -7.84
C LYS A 385 31.62 -11.13 -8.39
N LYS A 386 31.06 -11.93 -9.31
CA LYS A 386 29.80 -11.67 -9.99
C LYS A 386 28.59 -12.34 -9.31
N LEU A 387 28.81 -13.15 -8.28
CA LEU A 387 27.78 -13.85 -7.53
C LEU A 387 27.49 -13.10 -6.23
N THR A 388 26.22 -12.94 -5.91
CA THR A 388 25.74 -12.47 -4.62
C THR A 388 24.79 -13.50 -4.04
N PHE A 389 24.98 -13.85 -2.78
CA PHE A 389 24.18 -14.84 -2.07
C PHE A 389 23.51 -14.17 -0.88
N THR A 390 22.27 -14.53 -0.62
CA THR A 390 21.59 -14.23 0.64
C THR A 390 20.99 -15.53 1.16
N VAL A 391 21.27 -15.86 2.40
CA VAL A 391 20.67 -17.02 3.09
C VAL A 391 20.26 -16.57 4.46
N GLY A 392 19.03 -16.85 4.82
CA GLY A 392 18.49 -16.48 6.12
C GLY A 392 17.36 -17.39 6.56
N ALA A 393 16.97 -17.21 7.78
CA ALA A 393 15.80 -17.87 8.33
C ALA A 393 15.22 -17.04 9.45
N ARG A 394 13.91 -17.16 9.59
CA ARG A 394 13.14 -16.58 10.68
C ARG A 394 12.37 -17.69 11.40
N ALA A 395 12.42 -17.65 12.73
CA ALA A 395 11.67 -18.54 13.60
C ALA A 395 10.62 -17.71 14.33
N GLU A 396 9.37 -18.14 14.29
CA GLU A 396 8.25 -17.45 14.92
C GLU A 396 7.42 -18.40 15.75
N ASN A 397 7.12 -17.98 16.98
CA ASN A 397 6.21 -18.68 17.87
C ASN A 397 4.92 -17.85 17.99
N TYR A 398 3.81 -18.44 17.55
CA TYR A 398 2.49 -17.83 17.58
C TYR A 398 1.66 -18.36 18.74
N ASP A 399 0.98 -17.46 19.43
CA ASP A 399 -0.13 -17.78 20.34
C ASP A 399 -1.32 -16.90 19.93
N ILE A 400 -2.24 -17.50 19.18
CA ILE A 400 -3.45 -16.85 18.69
C ILE A 400 -4.64 -17.55 19.28
N SER A 401 -5.55 -16.77 19.87
CA SER A 401 -6.79 -17.25 20.45
C SER A 401 -7.87 -16.18 20.40
N GLY A 402 -9.11 -16.59 20.59
CA GLY A 402 -10.24 -15.66 20.66
C GLY A 402 -11.55 -16.39 20.77
N ILE A 403 -12.60 -15.64 21.01
CA ILE A 403 -13.99 -16.10 21.05
C ILE A 403 -14.83 -15.27 20.11
N THR A 404 -15.86 -15.89 19.53
CA THR A 404 -16.93 -15.20 18.80
C THR A 404 -18.26 -15.48 19.47
N VAL A 405 -19.13 -14.47 19.48
CA VAL A 405 -20.51 -14.62 19.94
C VAL A 405 -21.42 -14.27 18.78
N SER A 406 -22.31 -15.18 18.43
CA SER A 406 -23.27 -15.01 17.33
C SER A 406 -24.68 -15.46 17.77
N GLU A 407 -25.68 -14.84 17.21
CA GLU A 407 -27.07 -15.28 17.38
C GLU A 407 -27.38 -16.40 16.39
N ASP A 408 -27.98 -17.49 16.87
CA ASP A 408 -28.44 -18.59 16.02
C ASP A 408 -29.81 -18.25 15.37
N ASN A 409 -30.26 -19.11 14.44
CA ASN A 409 -31.53 -18.92 13.73
C ASN A 409 -32.77 -18.97 14.63
N THR A 410 -32.61 -19.28 15.92
CA THR A 410 -33.66 -19.36 16.93
C THR A 410 -33.63 -18.22 17.92
N GLY A 411 -32.73 -17.23 17.74
CA GLY A 411 -32.56 -16.10 18.63
C GLY A 411 -31.71 -16.38 19.88
N ASN A 412 -31.00 -17.52 19.93
CA ASN A 412 -30.15 -17.86 21.05
C ASN A 412 -28.69 -17.42 20.77
N TRP A 413 -28.04 -16.88 21.77
CA TRP A 413 -26.65 -16.50 21.70
C TRP A 413 -25.75 -17.71 21.86
N LYS A 414 -24.87 -17.95 20.87
CA LYS A 414 -23.88 -19.01 20.85
C LYS A 414 -22.49 -18.41 20.93
N THR A 415 -21.66 -18.95 21.81
CA THR A 415 -20.24 -18.60 21.90
C THR A 415 -19.41 -19.73 21.29
N ASP A 416 -18.61 -19.41 20.30
CA ASP A 416 -17.66 -20.30 19.66
C ASP A 416 -16.22 -19.82 19.89
N ASN A 417 -15.31 -20.77 20.09
CA ASN A 417 -13.89 -20.48 20.13
C ASN A 417 -13.34 -20.41 18.71
N LEU A 418 -12.51 -19.42 18.42
CA LEU A 418 -11.64 -19.44 17.23
C LEU A 418 -10.73 -20.67 17.32
N ILE A 419 -10.35 -21.23 16.18
CA ILE A 419 -9.36 -22.31 16.19
C ILE A 419 -8.04 -21.77 16.72
N PRO A 420 -7.55 -22.23 17.90
CA PRO A 420 -6.30 -21.73 18.45
C PRO A 420 -5.12 -22.09 17.54
N PHE A 421 -4.25 -21.10 17.29
CA PHE A 421 -3.02 -21.33 16.54
C PHE A 421 -1.82 -21.07 17.45
N LYS A 422 -1.46 -22.11 18.24
CA LYS A 422 -0.28 -22.09 19.14
C LYS A 422 0.79 -22.97 18.52
N LYS A 423 1.65 -22.37 17.66
CA LYS A 423 2.61 -23.14 16.87
C LYS A 423 3.91 -22.37 16.65
N PHE A 424 5.00 -23.12 16.79
CA PHE A 424 6.30 -22.69 16.28
C PHE A 424 6.39 -22.96 14.77
N LYS A 425 6.90 -21.97 14.03
CA LYS A 425 7.08 -22.03 12.57
C LYS A 425 8.47 -21.53 12.19
N PHE A 426 9.03 -22.17 11.16
CA PHE A 426 10.32 -21.83 10.61
C PHE A 426 10.19 -21.38 9.15
N PHE A 427 10.78 -20.24 8.83
CA PHE A 427 10.63 -19.56 7.54
C PHE A 427 12.02 -19.30 6.93
N PRO A 428 12.55 -20.27 6.15
CA PRO A 428 13.80 -20.09 5.42
C PRO A 428 13.61 -19.15 4.23
N ASN A 429 14.70 -18.45 3.90
CA ASN A 429 14.83 -17.69 2.65
C ASN A 429 16.24 -17.86 2.08
N ALA A 430 16.31 -17.91 0.76
CA ALA A 430 17.58 -17.98 0.04
C ALA A 430 17.46 -17.23 -1.29
N SER A 431 18.50 -16.50 -1.66
CA SER A 431 18.61 -15.92 -3.01
C SER A 431 20.02 -16.04 -3.55
N VAL A 432 20.11 -16.21 -4.85
CA VAL A 432 21.36 -16.20 -5.61
C VAL A 432 21.19 -15.28 -6.79
N GLN A 433 22.11 -14.34 -6.95
CA GLN A 433 22.16 -13.44 -8.08
C GLN A 433 23.50 -13.57 -8.81
N TYR A 434 23.47 -13.74 -10.12
CA TYR A 434 24.65 -13.73 -10.99
C TYR A 434 24.60 -12.50 -11.90
N ASN A 435 25.60 -11.62 -11.79
CA ASN A 435 25.73 -10.43 -12.62
C ASN A 435 26.58 -10.74 -13.86
N PHE A 436 25.96 -10.80 -15.03
CA PHE A 436 26.67 -10.97 -16.32
C PHE A 436 27.57 -9.75 -16.57
N PHE A 437 26.97 -8.57 -16.42
CA PHE A 437 27.61 -7.24 -16.43
C PHE A 437 26.84 -6.29 -15.49
N PRO A 438 27.32 -5.08 -15.19
CA PRO A 438 26.73 -4.22 -14.14
C PRO A 438 25.23 -3.92 -14.27
N GLN A 439 24.67 -4.05 -15.47
CA GLN A 439 23.28 -3.72 -15.77
C GLN A 439 22.43 -4.94 -16.13
N ALA A 440 22.99 -6.17 -16.06
CA ALA A 440 22.20 -7.38 -16.33
C ALA A 440 22.56 -8.50 -15.38
N PHE A 441 21.54 -9.13 -14.83
CA PHE A 441 21.71 -10.21 -13.87
C PHE A 441 20.57 -11.23 -13.96
N PHE A 442 20.89 -12.45 -13.58
CA PHE A 442 19.93 -13.51 -13.33
C PHE A 442 19.84 -13.75 -11.83
N LYS A 443 18.61 -13.93 -11.32
CA LYS A 443 18.38 -14.19 -9.92
C LYS A 443 17.43 -15.37 -9.71
N LEU A 444 17.73 -16.17 -8.69
CA LEU A 444 16.88 -17.22 -8.15
C LEU A 444 16.56 -16.88 -6.70
N ASN A 445 15.29 -17.00 -6.33
CA ASN A 445 14.83 -16.75 -4.98
C ASN A 445 13.93 -17.87 -4.49
N TYR A 446 14.07 -18.20 -3.22
CA TYR A 446 13.15 -19.05 -2.48
C TYR A 446 12.82 -18.39 -1.14
N ASN A 447 11.56 -18.39 -0.76
CA ASN A 447 11.16 -18.05 0.60
C ASN A 447 9.89 -18.79 1.03
N LYS A 448 9.80 -19.08 2.32
CA LYS A 448 8.59 -19.56 2.96
C LYS A 448 7.92 -18.41 3.70
N LYS A 449 6.59 -18.30 3.60
CA LYS A 449 5.78 -17.21 4.18
C LYS A 449 4.49 -17.76 4.79
N ILE A 450 3.87 -16.96 5.66
CA ILE A 450 2.57 -17.23 6.25
C ILE A 450 1.65 -16.02 6.08
N SER A 451 0.36 -16.24 5.83
CA SER A 451 -0.67 -15.21 5.94
C SER A 451 -1.68 -15.64 6.99
N LEU A 452 -1.84 -14.83 8.01
CA LEU A 452 -2.84 -15.07 9.04
C LEU A 452 -4.20 -14.57 8.54
N PRO A 453 -5.33 -15.23 8.90
CA PRO A 453 -6.64 -14.68 8.60
C PRO A 453 -6.80 -13.30 9.22
N SER A 454 -7.31 -12.33 8.46
CA SER A 454 -7.66 -11.04 9.07
C SER A 454 -8.79 -11.23 10.08
N VAL A 455 -8.80 -10.38 11.10
CA VAL A 455 -9.79 -10.47 12.18
C VAL A 455 -11.22 -10.29 11.65
N SER A 456 -11.39 -9.43 10.63
CA SER A 456 -12.67 -9.22 9.95
C SER A 456 -13.20 -10.48 9.25
N LEU A 457 -12.31 -11.34 8.71
CA LEU A 457 -12.70 -12.60 8.08
C LEU A 457 -13.07 -13.69 9.09
N LEU A 458 -12.64 -13.56 10.33
CA LEU A 458 -12.95 -14.51 11.41
C LEU A 458 -14.29 -14.24 12.09
N ASN A 459 -14.81 -13.00 12.02
CA ASN A 459 -16.07 -12.61 12.66
C ASN A 459 -17.26 -13.20 11.88
N PRO A 460 -18.02 -14.16 12.45
CA PRO A 460 -19.15 -14.78 11.78
C PRO A 460 -20.36 -13.85 11.66
N ASN A 461 -20.42 -12.79 12.44
CA ASN A 461 -21.51 -11.83 12.41
C ASN A 461 -21.45 -10.96 11.16
N ASN A 462 -22.62 -10.59 10.64
CA ASN A 462 -22.69 -9.62 9.56
C ASN A 462 -22.10 -8.29 10.04
N THR A 463 -21.03 -7.87 9.40
CA THR A 463 -20.40 -6.56 9.65
C THR A 463 -20.90 -5.48 8.69
N VAL A 464 -21.66 -5.90 7.68
CA VAL A 464 -22.26 -5.02 6.67
C VAL A 464 -23.62 -5.59 6.23
N TYR A 465 -24.68 -4.83 6.39
CA TYR A 465 -25.99 -5.18 5.87
C TYR A 465 -26.07 -4.85 4.37
N GLN A 466 -26.40 -5.82 3.54
CA GLN A 466 -26.49 -5.70 2.07
C GLN A 466 -27.89 -6.00 1.53
N GLY A 467 -28.90 -5.81 2.34
CA GLY A 467 -30.28 -6.14 2.00
C GLY A 467 -30.70 -7.55 2.42
N SER A 468 -31.98 -7.88 2.27
CA SER A 468 -32.56 -9.15 2.72
C SER A 468 -32.18 -10.37 1.86
N THR A 469 -31.60 -10.15 0.68
CA THR A 469 -31.25 -11.22 -0.28
C THR A 469 -29.76 -11.55 -0.30
N VAL A 470 -28.92 -10.89 0.49
CA VAL A 470 -27.47 -11.11 0.56
C VAL A 470 -27.06 -11.31 2.00
N SER A 471 -26.51 -12.48 2.32
CA SER A 471 -25.86 -12.77 3.60
C SER A 471 -24.34 -12.75 3.42
N ASN A 472 -23.66 -11.98 4.23
CA ASN A 472 -22.20 -11.85 4.22
C ASN A 472 -21.65 -12.13 5.61
N SER A 473 -20.90 -13.23 5.78
CA SER A 473 -20.36 -13.66 7.07
C SER A 473 -18.90 -14.07 6.96
N GLY A 474 -18.13 -13.80 8.02
CA GLY A 474 -16.80 -14.37 8.17
C GLY A 474 -16.86 -15.85 8.56
N ASN A 475 -15.67 -16.43 8.74
CA ASN A 475 -15.53 -17.83 9.10
C ASN A 475 -14.51 -17.97 10.25
N PRO A 476 -14.95 -18.27 11.48
CA PRO A 476 -14.07 -18.38 12.64
C PRO A 476 -13.13 -19.60 12.58
N TYR A 477 -13.35 -20.51 11.63
CA TYR A 477 -12.57 -21.76 11.49
C TYR A 477 -11.42 -21.65 10.49
N LEU A 478 -11.10 -20.46 10.02
CA LEU A 478 -10.00 -20.24 9.08
C LEU A 478 -8.64 -20.53 9.72
N GLN A 479 -7.80 -21.25 8.98
CA GLN A 479 -6.41 -21.53 9.33
C GLN A 479 -5.46 -20.59 8.56
N PRO A 480 -4.26 -20.32 9.10
CA PRO A 480 -3.25 -19.58 8.36
C PRO A 480 -2.87 -20.22 7.04
N THR A 481 -2.72 -19.40 6.01
CA THR A 481 -2.20 -19.79 4.69
C THR A 481 -0.68 -19.85 4.71
N ILE A 482 -0.09 -20.92 4.23
CA ILE A 482 1.37 -21.11 4.11
C ILE A 482 1.77 -21.08 2.63
N PHE A 483 2.82 -20.34 2.32
CA PHE A 483 3.37 -20.20 0.97
C PHE A 483 4.81 -20.68 0.94
N ASP A 484 5.13 -21.54 -0.01
CA ASP A 484 6.49 -21.85 -0.42
C ASP A 484 6.71 -21.23 -1.82
N ASN A 485 7.45 -20.13 -1.90
CA ASN A 485 7.61 -19.33 -3.10
C ASN A 485 8.95 -19.61 -3.76
N PHE A 486 8.96 -19.79 -5.07
CA PHE A 486 10.15 -19.86 -5.91
C PHE A 486 10.04 -18.89 -7.07
N GLU A 487 11.11 -18.16 -7.38
CA GLU A 487 11.18 -17.22 -8.49
C GLU A 487 12.50 -17.32 -9.22
N ALA A 488 12.42 -17.30 -10.56
CA ALA A 488 13.55 -17.13 -11.47
C ALA A 488 13.32 -15.87 -12.32
N GLU A 489 14.30 -14.97 -12.36
CA GLU A 489 14.15 -13.70 -13.08
C GLU A 489 15.47 -13.28 -13.73
N LEU A 490 15.40 -12.90 -15.00
CA LEU A 490 16.45 -12.25 -15.76
C LEU A 490 16.11 -10.76 -15.87
N ASN A 491 17.01 -9.91 -15.43
CA ASN A 491 16.88 -8.45 -15.51
C ASN A 491 17.97 -7.86 -16.37
N ALA A 492 17.65 -6.82 -17.13
CA ALA A 492 18.62 -6.10 -17.95
C ALA A 492 18.28 -4.59 -18.00
N PHE A 493 19.33 -3.76 -17.93
CA PHE A 493 19.27 -2.31 -18.15
C PHE A 493 18.26 -1.55 -17.27
N ASP A 494 18.03 -2.02 -16.03
CA ASP A 494 17.14 -1.46 -15.03
C ASP A 494 15.63 -1.46 -15.38
N TYR A 495 15.27 -1.75 -16.64
CA TYR A 495 13.88 -1.65 -17.13
C TYR A 495 13.36 -2.93 -17.80
N MET A 496 14.25 -3.81 -18.22
CA MET A 496 13.87 -5.05 -18.92
C MET A 496 13.93 -6.22 -17.95
N PHE A 497 12.88 -7.03 -17.93
CA PHE A 497 12.89 -8.28 -17.19
C PHE A 497 12.00 -9.33 -17.84
N ILE A 498 12.39 -10.57 -17.63
CA ILE A 498 11.56 -11.74 -17.86
C ILE A 498 11.64 -12.62 -16.62
N GLY A 499 10.51 -13.09 -16.12
CA GLY A 499 10.48 -13.86 -14.89
C GLY A 499 9.37 -14.88 -14.86
N TYR A 500 9.62 -15.90 -14.07
CA TYR A 500 8.64 -16.91 -13.68
C TYR A 500 8.65 -17.04 -12.17
N ASN A 501 7.45 -17.02 -11.58
CA ASN A 501 7.23 -17.22 -10.16
C ASN A 501 6.19 -18.32 -9.97
N THR A 502 6.44 -19.21 -9.03
CA THR A 502 5.48 -20.23 -8.61
C THR A 502 5.44 -20.33 -7.11
N SER A 503 4.24 -20.57 -6.56
CA SER A 503 4.03 -20.75 -5.12
C SER A 503 3.20 -22.00 -4.88
N TRP A 504 3.69 -22.88 -4.00
CA TRP A 504 2.88 -23.95 -3.41
C TRP A 504 2.20 -23.38 -2.19
N VAL A 505 0.87 -23.43 -2.19
CA VAL A 505 0.04 -22.75 -1.19
C VAL A 505 -0.81 -23.79 -0.46
N ASN A 506 -0.79 -23.73 0.87
CA ASN A 506 -1.65 -24.55 1.73
C ASN A 506 -2.64 -23.64 2.46
N ASN A 507 -3.89 -24.08 2.56
CA ASN A 507 -4.99 -23.39 3.25
C ASN A 507 -5.23 -21.97 2.69
N GLN A 508 -5.29 -21.82 1.36
CA GLN A 508 -5.58 -20.52 0.74
C GLN A 508 -6.98 -20.05 1.11
N ILE A 509 -7.05 -18.91 1.79
CA ILE A 509 -8.33 -18.27 2.09
C ILE A 509 -8.86 -17.59 0.83
N VAL A 510 -10.11 -17.86 0.48
CA VAL A 510 -10.79 -17.36 -0.69
C VAL A 510 -12.25 -17.04 -0.38
N GLN A 511 -12.80 -16.04 -1.05
CA GLN A 511 -14.22 -15.78 -0.99
C GLN A 511 -14.99 -16.83 -1.79
N LYS A 512 -16.04 -17.36 -1.20
CA LYS A 512 -17.01 -18.25 -1.83
C LYS A 512 -18.36 -17.55 -1.86
N VAL A 513 -18.91 -17.38 -3.06
CA VAL A 513 -20.26 -16.84 -3.25
C VAL A 513 -21.11 -17.92 -3.88
N SER A 514 -22.20 -18.24 -3.23
CA SER A 514 -23.16 -19.27 -3.68
C SER A 514 -24.58 -18.78 -3.53
N ARG A 515 -25.51 -19.52 -4.11
CA ARG A 515 -26.94 -19.26 -3.98
C ARG A 515 -27.59 -20.32 -3.14
N ASP A 516 -28.36 -19.91 -2.15
CA ASP A 516 -29.22 -20.76 -1.35
C ASP A 516 -30.67 -20.25 -1.46
N GLY A 517 -31.48 -20.92 -2.27
CA GLY A 517 -32.83 -20.45 -2.61
C GLY A 517 -32.82 -19.05 -3.24
N ASN A 518 -33.40 -18.08 -2.54
CA ASN A 518 -33.46 -16.67 -2.94
C ASN A 518 -32.40 -15.79 -2.24
N VAL A 519 -31.49 -16.42 -1.47
CA VAL A 519 -30.44 -15.71 -0.77
C VAL A 519 -29.08 -16.01 -1.39
N ILE A 520 -28.30 -14.97 -1.61
CA ILE A 520 -26.88 -15.07 -1.97
C ILE A 520 -26.08 -15.17 -0.67
N VAL A 521 -25.32 -16.23 -0.54
CA VAL A 521 -24.43 -16.45 0.60
C VAL A 521 -23.00 -16.18 0.18
N SER A 522 -22.40 -15.17 0.80
CA SER A 522 -21.00 -14.83 0.65
C SER A 522 -20.25 -15.16 1.95
N THR A 523 -19.29 -16.06 1.89
CA THR A 523 -18.49 -16.47 3.05
C THR A 523 -17.04 -16.71 2.66
N GLN A 524 -16.18 -16.85 3.67
CA GLN A 524 -14.79 -17.22 3.47
C GLN A 524 -14.63 -18.75 3.52
N ALA A 525 -13.93 -19.27 2.52
CA ALA A 525 -13.60 -20.70 2.42
C ALA A 525 -12.08 -20.88 2.33
N GLN A 526 -11.62 -22.12 2.46
CA GLN A 526 -10.21 -22.45 2.27
C GLN A 526 -10.04 -23.50 1.16
N ILE A 527 -9.00 -23.31 0.35
CA ILE A 527 -8.50 -24.30 -0.58
C ILE A 527 -7.28 -24.96 0.07
N ASP A 528 -7.36 -26.24 0.37
CA ASP A 528 -6.33 -26.95 1.15
C ASP A 528 -4.96 -26.89 0.50
N LYS A 529 -4.89 -27.10 -0.82
CA LYS A 529 -3.65 -27.06 -1.60
C LYS A 529 -3.93 -26.47 -2.97
N LEU A 530 -3.07 -25.59 -3.41
CA LEU A 530 -3.06 -25.11 -4.78
C LEU A 530 -1.64 -24.70 -5.19
N ARG A 531 -1.44 -24.49 -6.48
CA ARG A 531 -0.20 -23.95 -7.02
C ARG A 531 -0.48 -22.74 -7.87
N THR A 532 0.22 -21.65 -7.60
CA THR A 532 0.13 -20.45 -8.45
C THR A 532 1.29 -20.40 -9.43
N HIS A 533 1.03 -19.90 -10.63
CA HIS A 533 2.03 -19.68 -11.67
C HIS A 533 1.89 -18.27 -12.21
N ASN A 534 3.00 -17.54 -12.25
CA ASN A 534 3.04 -16.18 -12.78
C ASN A 534 4.22 -16.05 -13.74
N PHE A 535 3.94 -15.78 -15.01
CA PHE A 535 4.92 -15.34 -15.99
C PHE A 535 4.85 -13.85 -16.15
N LYS A 536 5.99 -13.20 -16.29
CA LYS A 536 6.07 -11.74 -16.40
C LYS A 536 7.17 -11.32 -17.37
N LEU A 537 6.85 -10.32 -18.18
CA LEU A 537 7.76 -9.69 -19.12
C LEU A 537 7.55 -8.18 -19.06
N GLY A 538 8.63 -7.44 -18.90
CA GLY A 538 8.61 -5.98 -18.98
C GLY A 538 9.75 -5.48 -19.85
N PHE A 539 9.46 -4.54 -20.76
CA PHE A 539 10.50 -3.93 -21.59
C PHE A 539 10.11 -2.52 -22.05
N PRO A 540 11.08 -1.57 -22.07
CA PRO A 540 10.91 -0.25 -22.65
C PRO A 540 11.21 -0.27 -24.15
N LEU A 541 10.50 0.58 -24.88
CA LEU A 541 10.82 0.97 -26.24
C LEU A 541 11.07 2.48 -26.28
N PRO A 542 12.29 2.95 -25.99
CA PRO A 542 12.62 4.37 -26.10
C PRO A 542 12.66 4.76 -27.58
N PHE A 543 12.03 5.90 -27.94
CA PHE A 543 12.02 6.35 -29.33
C PHE A 543 13.41 6.73 -29.84
N ALA A 544 14.35 6.97 -28.91
CA ALA A 544 15.75 7.17 -29.25
C ALA A 544 16.38 5.97 -30.00
N VAL A 545 15.79 4.76 -29.95
CA VAL A 545 16.27 3.58 -30.74
C VAL A 545 16.19 3.81 -32.27
N PHE A 546 15.36 4.74 -32.70
CA PHE A 546 15.29 5.10 -34.13
C PHE A 546 16.46 5.99 -34.60
N ASN A 547 17.16 6.65 -33.64
CA ASN A 547 18.23 7.61 -33.94
C ASN A 547 19.58 7.20 -33.35
N HIS A 548 19.61 6.29 -32.37
CA HIS A 548 20.82 5.85 -31.66
C HIS A 548 20.82 4.33 -31.49
N SER A 549 21.98 3.73 -31.40
CA SER A 549 22.10 2.30 -31.10
C SER A 549 21.65 2.01 -29.65
N LEU A 550 21.09 0.83 -29.40
CA LEU A 550 20.70 0.39 -28.05
C LEU A 550 21.88 0.49 -27.08
N LYS A 551 23.11 0.17 -27.53
CA LYS A 551 24.31 0.25 -26.71
C LYS A 551 24.60 1.69 -26.25
N GLU A 552 24.42 2.68 -27.09
CA GLU A 552 24.60 4.11 -26.76
C GLU A 552 23.52 4.59 -25.79
N ILE A 553 22.27 4.21 -26.03
CA ILE A 553 21.14 4.56 -25.16
C ILE A 553 21.37 4.04 -23.75
N PHE A 554 21.74 2.77 -23.61
CA PHE A 554 21.94 2.14 -22.29
C PHE A 554 23.27 2.53 -21.64
N ALA A 555 24.31 2.80 -22.41
CA ALA A 555 25.60 3.28 -21.87
C ALA A 555 25.51 4.69 -21.31
N SER A 556 24.65 5.55 -21.86
CA SER A 556 24.45 6.94 -21.41
C SER A 556 23.68 7.06 -20.08
N ASN A 557 23.15 5.95 -19.54
CA ASN A 557 22.31 5.93 -18.34
C ASN A 557 21.19 7.00 -18.43
N PRO A 558 20.28 6.88 -19.41
CA PRO A 558 19.35 7.94 -19.76
C PRO A 558 18.40 8.24 -18.61
N ASN A 559 18.24 9.51 -18.30
CA ASN A 559 17.16 9.95 -17.43
C ASN A 559 15.83 9.79 -18.19
N PRO A 560 14.93 8.85 -17.78
CA PRO A 560 13.68 8.60 -18.50
C PRO A 560 12.81 9.85 -18.63
N ASP A 561 12.94 10.84 -17.74
CA ASP A 561 12.22 12.11 -17.81
C ASP A 561 12.58 12.98 -19.04
N LYS A 562 13.65 12.66 -19.74
CA LYS A 562 14.13 13.41 -20.92
C LYS A 562 13.89 12.69 -22.25
N TYR A 563 13.29 11.51 -22.21
CA TYR A 563 13.08 10.71 -23.41
C TYR A 563 11.61 10.34 -23.60
N ASN A 564 11.20 10.29 -24.85
CA ASN A 564 9.94 9.69 -25.24
C ASN A 564 10.10 8.17 -25.26
N PHE A 565 9.20 7.43 -24.63
CA PHE A 565 9.25 5.97 -24.63
C PHE A 565 7.85 5.36 -24.46
N LEU A 566 7.74 4.13 -24.88
CA LEU A 566 6.68 3.22 -24.50
C LEU A 566 7.25 2.15 -23.57
N TYR A 567 6.52 1.79 -22.54
CA TYR A 567 6.85 0.66 -21.67
C TYR A 567 5.74 -0.36 -21.72
N PHE A 568 6.11 -1.60 -22.02
CA PHE A 568 5.21 -2.74 -22.10
C PHE A 568 5.43 -3.64 -20.91
N PHE A 569 4.33 -3.99 -20.24
CA PHE A 569 4.29 -5.07 -19.27
C PHE A 569 3.27 -6.10 -19.72
N ILE A 570 3.66 -7.36 -19.71
CA ILE A 570 2.82 -8.52 -20.02
C ILE A 570 2.98 -9.52 -18.88
N GLY A 571 1.87 -9.91 -18.27
CA GLY A 571 1.80 -10.92 -17.23
C GLY A 571 0.80 -12.02 -17.60
N TYR A 572 1.07 -13.24 -17.15
CA TYR A 572 0.12 -14.34 -17.18
C TYR A 572 0.05 -14.97 -15.81
N GLN A 573 -1.15 -15.12 -15.28
CA GLN A 573 -1.40 -15.69 -13.95
C GLN A 573 -2.34 -16.87 -14.04
N LEU A 574 -2.00 -17.95 -13.30
CA LEU A 574 -2.80 -19.16 -13.18
C LEU A 574 -2.81 -19.61 -11.71
N GLN A 575 -3.99 -19.92 -11.17
CA GLN A 575 -4.16 -20.63 -9.91
C GLN A 575 -4.60 -22.05 -10.21
N ASP A 576 -3.66 -22.98 -10.12
CA ASP A 576 -3.93 -24.41 -10.38
C ASP A 576 -4.51 -25.06 -9.12
N MET A 577 -5.80 -25.36 -9.16
CA MET A 577 -6.59 -25.93 -8.05
C MET A 577 -6.94 -27.39 -8.37
N PRO A 578 -6.84 -28.33 -7.40
CA PRO A 578 -6.97 -29.77 -7.67
C PRO A 578 -8.31 -30.18 -8.29
N ASP A 579 -9.42 -29.61 -7.80
CA ASP A 579 -10.76 -30.07 -8.14
C ASP A 579 -11.53 -29.13 -9.09
N ILE A 580 -10.85 -28.13 -9.63
CA ILE A 580 -11.45 -27.09 -10.46
C ILE A 580 -10.62 -26.90 -11.72
N LYS A 581 -11.26 -26.92 -12.88
CA LYS A 581 -10.57 -26.58 -14.13
C LYS A 581 -10.08 -25.14 -14.07
N SER A 582 -8.78 -25.00 -13.89
CA SER A 582 -8.12 -23.71 -13.74
C SER A 582 -7.65 -23.19 -15.09
N ASN A 583 -8.00 -21.96 -15.43
CA ASN A 583 -7.56 -21.25 -16.61
C ASN A 583 -6.89 -19.95 -16.18
N GLY A 584 -5.71 -19.68 -16.71
CA GLY A 584 -5.01 -18.45 -16.42
C GLY A 584 -5.56 -17.27 -17.22
N PHE A 585 -5.16 -16.08 -16.82
CA PHE A 585 -5.52 -14.83 -17.48
C PHE A 585 -4.31 -13.94 -17.71
N TRP A 586 -4.44 -13.07 -18.71
CA TRP A 586 -3.39 -12.16 -19.12
C TRP A 586 -3.59 -10.77 -18.50
N ILE A 587 -2.47 -10.15 -18.14
CA ILE A 587 -2.38 -8.79 -17.63
C ILE A 587 -1.51 -7.99 -18.59
N TYR A 588 -2.01 -6.86 -19.06
CA TYR A 588 -1.29 -5.95 -19.94
C TYR A 588 -1.25 -4.55 -19.32
N ASN A 589 -0.09 -3.93 -19.36
CA ASN A 589 0.06 -2.52 -19.03
C ASN A 589 0.95 -1.87 -20.09
N LEU A 590 0.47 -0.79 -20.67
CA LEU A 590 1.20 0.02 -21.63
C LEU A 590 1.29 1.45 -21.09
N THR A 591 2.50 1.91 -20.79
CA THR A 591 2.76 3.27 -20.38
C THR A 591 3.55 4.01 -21.46
N GLY A 592 3.00 5.10 -21.96
CA GLY A 592 3.68 6.00 -22.90
C GLY A 592 4.04 7.33 -22.24
N GLN A 593 5.27 7.79 -22.38
CA GLN A 593 5.70 9.12 -22.02
C GLN A 593 6.11 9.90 -23.26
N PHE A 594 5.59 11.12 -23.36
CA PHE A 594 5.85 12.05 -24.47
C PHE A 594 6.19 13.43 -23.92
N ILE A 595 7.30 13.98 -24.35
CA ILE A 595 7.72 15.34 -24.06
C ILE A 595 7.22 16.22 -25.19
N LEU A 596 6.22 17.01 -24.88
CA LEU A 596 5.60 17.95 -25.79
C LEU A 596 6.36 19.31 -25.78
N PRO A 597 6.12 20.17 -26.76
CA PRO A 597 6.71 21.51 -26.77
C PRO A 597 6.50 22.28 -25.45
N LYS A 598 7.47 23.13 -25.09
CA LYS A 598 7.48 23.91 -23.84
C LYS A 598 7.60 23.04 -22.57
N ASP A 599 8.28 21.90 -22.67
CA ASP A 599 8.52 20.96 -21.55
C ASP A 599 7.24 20.47 -20.86
N ILE A 600 6.14 20.36 -21.59
CA ILE A 600 4.93 19.69 -21.10
C ILE A 600 5.17 18.18 -21.21
N LYS A 601 5.04 17.46 -20.11
CA LYS A 601 5.12 16.01 -20.11
C LYS A 601 3.73 15.41 -20.16
N MET A 602 3.51 14.54 -21.13
CA MET A 602 2.32 13.73 -21.26
C MET A 602 2.67 12.30 -20.90
N VAL A 603 1.91 11.71 -19.99
CA VAL A 603 1.95 10.29 -19.69
C VAL A 603 0.58 9.71 -19.98
N ALA A 604 0.55 8.70 -20.86
CA ALA A 604 -0.64 7.92 -21.15
C ALA A 604 -0.42 6.49 -20.59
N ASN A 605 -1.39 5.97 -19.87
CA ASN A 605 -1.34 4.63 -19.31
C ASN A 605 -2.58 3.83 -19.70
N TYR A 606 -2.38 2.65 -20.28
CA TYR A 606 -3.44 1.69 -20.56
C TYR A 606 -3.21 0.43 -19.74
N SER A 607 -4.17 0.07 -18.91
CA SER A 607 -4.14 -1.12 -18.07
C SER A 607 -5.30 -2.03 -18.41
N TYR A 608 -5.00 -3.31 -18.68
CA TYR A 608 -5.99 -4.29 -19.12
C TYR A 608 -5.74 -5.66 -18.50
N VAL A 609 -6.74 -6.22 -17.85
CA VAL A 609 -6.74 -7.61 -17.37
C VAL A 609 -7.77 -8.38 -18.18
N ALA A 610 -7.27 -9.31 -18.99
CA ALA A 610 -8.07 -10.00 -20.02
C ALA A 610 -9.10 -10.95 -19.39
N PRO A 611 -10.28 -11.09 -20.01
CA PRO A 611 -11.27 -12.10 -19.65
C PRO A 611 -10.83 -13.52 -20.07
N LYS A 612 -11.68 -14.52 -19.76
CA LYS A 612 -11.50 -15.95 -20.10
C LYS A 612 -10.54 -16.75 -19.20
N GLY A 613 -10.18 -16.20 -18.03
CA GLY A 613 -9.52 -16.95 -16.99
C GLY A 613 -10.42 -17.08 -15.75
N ASN A 614 -9.90 -17.66 -14.71
CA ASN A 614 -10.54 -17.65 -13.41
C ASN A 614 -9.56 -17.19 -12.34
N TYR A 615 -10.09 -16.49 -11.36
CA TYR A 615 -9.37 -16.10 -10.16
C TYR A 615 -10.01 -16.82 -8.99
N TYR A 616 -9.37 -17.88 -8.54
CA TYR A 616 -9.92 -18.84 -7.59
C TYR A 616 -11.33 -19.29 -8.02
N TYR A 617 -12.35 -19.05 -7.20
CA TYR A 617 -13.73 -19.46 -7.41
C TYR A 617 -14.55 -18.56 -8.33
N PHE A 618 -13.89 -17.64 -9.05
CA PHE A 618 -14.57 -16.71 -9.93
C PHE A 618 -14.05 -16.79 -11.37
N ASP A 619 -14.96 -17.02 -12.30
CA ASP A 619 -14.70 -16.86 -13.73
C ASP A 619 -14.66 -15.38 -14.11
N ILE A 620 -13.67 -15.01 -14.88
CA ILE A 620 -13.49 -13.66 -15.41
C ILE A 620 -14.22 -13.56 -16.75
N LYS A 621 -15.47 -13.14 -16.72
CA LYS A 621 -16.30 -13.01 -17.94
C LYS A 621 -16.02 -11.72 -18.72
N TYR A 622 -15.55 -10.68 -18.04
CA TYR A 622 -15.21 -9.37 -18.58
C TYR A 622 -13.85 -8.93 -18.04
N PRO A 623 -13.16 -7.98 -18.66
CA PRO A 623 -11.91 -7.46 -18.13
C PRO A 623 -12.04 -7.04 -16.67
N LEU A 624 -11.16 -7.54 -15.80
CA LEU A 624 -11.12 -7.12 -14.38
C LEU A 624 -10.61 -5.68 -14.23
N ASN A 625 -9.81 -5.24 -15.17
CA ASN A 625 -9.38 -3.86 -15.32
C ASN A 625 -9.32 -3.53 -16.80
N ASN A 626 -9.85 -2.38 -17.17
CA ASN A 626 -9.77 -1.81 -18.51
C ASN A 626 -9.81 -0.29 -18.37
N SER A 627 -8.67 0.33 -18.16
CA SER A 627 -8.59 1.78 -17.96
C SER A 627 -7.57 2.43 -18.88
N PHE A 628 -7.91 3.61 -19.37
CA PHE A 628 -7.01 4.47 -20.12
C PHE A 628 -6.96 5.84 -19.45
N ASP A 629 -5.75 6.20 -18.99
CA ASP A 629 -5.49 7.41 -18.22
C ASP A 629 -4.52 8.31 -18.97
N ILE A 630 -4.74 9.62 -18.92
CA ILE A 630 -3.82 10.65 -19.46
C ILE A 630 -3.51 11.66 -18.37
N ASN A 631 -2.24 12.00 -18.26
CA ASN A 631 -1.74 13.05 -17.38
C ASN A 631 -0.84 14.01 -18.14
N LEU A 632 -1.11 15.30 -18.02
CA LEU A 632 -0.28 16.40 -18.55
C LEU A 632 0.32 17.15 -17.37
N SER A 633 1.62 17.24 -17.31
CA SER A 633 2.30 17.93 -16.22
C SER A 633 3.31 18.94 -16.73
N LYS A 634 3.46 20.05 -15.99
CA LYS A 634 4.44 21.09 -16.28
C LYS A 634 4.97 21.69 -15.00
N LYS A 635 6.28 21.99 -14.99
CA LYS A 635 6.94 22.72 -13.91
C LYS A 635 7.11 24.20 -14.27
N PHE A 636 6.92 25.05 -13.28
CA PHE A 636 7.05 26.51 -13.36
C PHE A 636 7.93 27.00 -12.21
N LEU A 637 8.30 28.31 -12.24
CA LEU A 637 9.02 28.99 -11.17
C LEU A 637 10.35 28.31 -10.80
N LYS A 638 11.14 27.90 -11.78
CA LYS A 638 12.39 27.13 -11.57
C LYS A 638 12.12 25.82 -10.79
N ASP A 639 11.19 25.03 -11.27
CA ASP A 639 10.77 23.73 -10.72
C ASP A 639 10.14 23.76 -9.31
N ARG A 640 9.74 24.95 -8.83
CA ARG A 640 9.08 25.09 -7.53
C ARG A 640 7.58 24.86 -7.57
N LEU A 641 6.94 25.18 -8.68
CA LEU A 641 5.51 24.96 -8.90
C LEU A 641 5.35 23.85 -9.94
N SER A 642 4.74 22.74 -9.56
CA SER A 642 4.30 21.70 -10.48
C SER A 642 2.79 21.75 -10.60
N VAL A 643 2.29 21.81 -11.82
CA VAL A 643 0.86 21.71 -12.13
C VAL A 643 0.65 20.49 -13.00
N SER A 644 -0.34 19.71 -12.67
CA SER A 644 -0.74 18.53 -13.44
C SER A 644 -2.23 18.56 -13.70
N VAL A 645 -2.63 18.26 -14.93
CA VAL A 645 -4.03 18.05 -15.32
C VAL A 645 -4.17 16.62 -15.80
N PHE A 646 -5.21 15.93 -15.36
CA PHE A 646 -5.37 14.51 -15.67
C PHE A 646 -6.80 14.15 -16.00
N ALA A 647 -6.93 13.07 -16.74
CA ALA A 647 -8.17 12.36 -17.02
C ALA A 647 -7.92 10.86 -16.81
N ASN A 648 -8.65 10.25 -15.90
CA ASN A 648 -8.54 8.82 -15.58
C ASN A 648 -9.76 8.09 -16.13
N ASP A 649 -9.55 6.84 -16.58
CA ASP A 649 -10.55 5.97 -17.18
C ASP A 649 -11.43 6.71 -18.22
N ILE A 650 -10.78 7.40 -19.15
CA ILE A 650 -11.42 8.31 -20.11
C ILE A 650 -12.61 7.64 -20.82
N PHE A 651 -12.48 6.36 -21.13
CA PHE A 651 -13.50 5.59 -21.83
C PHE A 651 -14.57 4.99 -20.92
N ASN A 652 -14.45 5.17 -19.58
CA ASN A 652 -15.36 4.63 -18.57
C ASN A 652 -15.56 3.12 -18.71
N GLN A 653 -14.47 2.38 -18.90
CA GLN A 653 -14.47 0.94 -19.15
C GLN A 653 -14.05 0.11 -17.94
N ASN A 654 -13.60 0.73 -16.86
CA ASN A 654 -13.16 0.03 -15.65
C ASN A 654 -14.37 -0.45 -14.83
N ARG A 655 -14.86 -1.65 -15.17
CA ARG A 655 -16.02 -2.29 -14.58
C ARG A 655 -15.69 -3.72 -14.23
N THR A 656 -15.80 -4.10 -12.95
CA THR A 656 -15.57 -5.47 -12.53
C THR A 656 -16.82 -6.32 -12.72
N ARG A 657 -16.68 -7.44 -13.44
CA ARG A 657 -17.73 -8.43 -13.61
C ARG A 657 -17.13 -9.83 -13.48
N LEU A 658 -17.62 -10.55 -12.49
CA LEU A 658 -17.20 -11.89 -12.13
C LEU A 658 -18.40 -12.84 -12.11
N GLN A 659 -18.16 -14.12 -12.32
CA GLN A 659 -19.15 -15.15 -12.11
C GLN A 659 -18.62 -16.18 -11.14
N SER A 660 -19.31 -16.40 -10.03
CA SER A 660 -18.97 -17.50 -9.12
C SER A 660 -19.20 -18.85 -9.81
N ILE A 661 -18.29 -19.77 -9.64
CA ILE A 661 -18.43 -21.16 -10.12
C ILE A 661 -19.50 -21.94 -9.30
N PHE A 662 -19.89 -21.44 -8.13
CA PHE A 662 -20.92 -22.02 -7.27
C PHE A 662 -22.27 -21.35 -7.57
N GLY A 663 -23.16 -22.09 -8.27
CA GLY A 663 -24.48 -21.59 -8.63
C GLY A 663 -24.51 -20.52 -9.73
N ASN A 664 -23.40 -20.31 -10.45
CA ASN A 664 -23.27 -19.34 -11.56
C ASN A 664 -23.71 -17.91 -11.21
N VAL A 665 -23.48 -17.49 -9.96
CA VAL A 665 -23.87 -16.15 -9.49
C VAL A 665 -23.02 -15.09 -10.17
N ASN A 666 -23.66 -14.17 -10.87
CA ASN A 666 -23.01 -13.03 -11.52
C ASN A 666 -22.86 -11.86 -10.55
N ILE A 667 -21.67 -11.30 -10.47
CA ILE A 667 -21.36 -10.17 -9.62
C ILE A 667 -20.80 -9.06 -10.50
N ALA A 668 -21.42 -7.90 -10.44
CA ALA A 668 -20.96 -6.71 -11.14
C ALA A 668 -20.76 -5.57 -10.14
N ASN A 669 -19.60 -4.96 -10.19
CA ASN A 669 -19.27 -3.76 -9.43
C ASN A 669 -18.87 -2.64 -10.41
N ASN A 670 -19.63 -1.55 -10.40
CA ASN A 670 -19.33 -0.36 -11.16
C ASN A 670 -19.10 0.80 -10.18
N THR A 671 -18.00 1.50 -10.39
CA THR A 671 -17.66 2.70 -9.62
C THR A 671 -17.54 3.89 -10.56
N ASP A 672 -17.56 5.08 -10.02
CA ASP A 672 -17.29 6.33 -10.73
C ASP A 672 -15.79 6.50 -11.03
N SER A 673 -15.21 5.54 -11.77
CA SER A 673 -13.78 5.47 -12.09
C SER A 673 -13.33 6.58 -13.04
N ARG A 674 -14.20 7.01 -13.97
CA ARG A 674 -13.92 8.14 -14.85
C ARG A 674 -13.94 9.45 -14.09
N ASN A 675 -12.78 10.10 -14.03
CA ASN A 675 -12.66 11.39 -13.36
C ASN A 675 -11.63 12.29 -14.04
N PHE A 676 -11.85 13.59 -13.87
CA PHE A 676 -11.00 14.66 -14.41
C PHE A 676 -10.56 15.57 -13.27
N GLY A 677 -9.37 16.13 -13.38
CA GLY A 677 -8.92 17.00 -12.31
C GLY A 677 -7.56 17.65 -12.55
N PHE A 678 -7.12 18.37 -11.53
CA PHE A 678 -5.79 18.96 -11.52
C PHE A 678 -5.18 18.85 -10.13
N THR A 679 -3.84 18.89 -10.10
CA THR A 679 -3.06 19.00 -8.87
C THR A 679 -2.06 20.14 -8.97
N ILE A 680 -1.82 20.76 -7.83
CA ILE A 680 -0.85 21.81 -7.65
C ILE A 680 0.09 21.40 -6.53
N ASN A 681 1.37 21.52 -6.80
CA ASN A 681 2.41 21.32 -5.82
C ASN A 681 3.34 22.52 -5.82
N TYR A 682 3.47 23.16 -4.66
CA TYR A 682 4.30 24.36 -4.52
C TYR A 682 5.34 24.19 -3.42
N LYS A 683 6.62 24.22 -3.81
CA LYS A 683 7.76 24.24 -2.91
C LYS A 683 8.13 25.66 -2.57
N ILE A 684 7.96 26.05 -1.32
CA ILE A 684 8.35 27.37 -0.82
C ILE A 684 9.88 27.47 -0.87
N PRO A 685 10.45 28.53 -1.49
CA PRO A 685 11.90 28.64 -1.63
C PRO A 685 12.59 28.79 -0.28
N THR A 686 13.67 28.03 -0.08
CA THR A 686 14.55 28.14 1.07
C THR A 686 15.95 28.53 0.63
N LYS A 687 16.68 29.25 1.48
CA LYS A 687 18.02 29.75 1.15
C LYS A 687 19.13 28.69 1.15
N ASN A 688 18.91 27.56 1.79
CA ASN A 688 19.93 26.52 2.00
C ASN A 688 19.67 25.28 1.14
N LYS A 689 20.66 24.89 0.32
CA LYS A 689 20.68 23.60 -0.37
C LYS A 689 21.09 22.50 0.60
N LEU A 690 20.39 21.39 0.54
CA LEU A 690 20.49 20.33 1.52
C LEU A 690 21.24 19.13 0.95
N ALA A 691 22.15 18.53 1.72
CA ALA A 691 22.72 17.22 1.44
C ALA A 691 21.72 16.13 1.87
N LYS A 692 21.54 15.06 1.11
CA LYS A 692 20.61 13.95 1.41
C LYS A 692 21.10 13.12 2.58
N GLU A 693 20.23 12.80 3.52
CA GLU A 693 20.50 11.76 4.51
C GLU A 693 20.11 10.38 3.99
N ASP A 694 20.87 9.37 4.43
CA ASP A 694 20.52 7.98 4.14
C ASP A 694 19.23 7.60 4.90
N PRO A 695 18.17 7.20 4.20
CA PRO A 695 16.87 6.91 4.80
C PRO A 695 16.78 5.51 5.46
N ASN A 696 17.90 4.84 5.68
CA ASN A 696 17.97 3.48 6.24
C ASN A 696 17.43 3.34 7.67
N LEU A 697 16.26 3.93 7.91
CA LEU A 697 15.42 3.64 9.06
C LEU A 697 14.44 2.55 8.65
N ILE A 698 14.95 1.34 8.47
CA ILE A 698 14.10 0.21 8.09
C ILE A 698 13.34 -0.23 9.32
N ASN A 699 12.07 0.03 9.30
CA ASN A 699 11.13 -0.45 10.28
C ASN A 699 10.39 -1.65 9.68
N ASN A 700 10.92 -2.84 9.90
CA ASN A 700 10.30 -4.07 9.43
C ASN A 700 9.30 -4.55 10.48
N GLN A 701 8.17 -3.87 10.59
CA GLN A 701 7.08 -4.25 11.48
C GLN A 701 6.17 -5.29 10.83
N GLU A 702 5.52 -6.05 11.66
CA GLU A 702 4.50 -6.98 11.24
C GLU A 702 3.27 -6.22 10.71
N LYS A 703 2.76 -6.64 9.56
CA LYS A 703 1.57 -6.06 8.97
C LYS A 703 0.33 -6.55 9.71
N LYS A 704 -0.66 -5.70 9.87
CA LYS A 704 -2.00 -6.10 10.23
C LYS A 704 -2.58 -6.97 9.12
N ASP A 705 -3.13 -8.11 9.48
CA ASP A 705 -3.78 -9.02 8.56
C ASP A 705 -5.13 -8.45 8.11
N ASP A 706 -5.11 -7.63 7.09
CA ASP A 706 -6.31 -7.18 6.40
C ASP A 706 -6.19 -7.53 4.92
N ASN A 707 -6.35 -8.80 4.63
CA ASN A 707 -6.47 -9.29 3.26
C ASN A 707 -7.90 -9.02 2.80
N GLY A 708 -8.13 -7.83 2.26
CA GLY A 708 -9.36 -7.53 1.54
C GLY A 708 -9.56 -8.59 0.47
N GLY A 709 -10.68 -9.30 0.52
CA GLY A 709 -11.08 -10.25 -0.52
C GLY A 709 -11.18 -9.56 -1.88
N LEU A 710 -11.23 -10.36 -2.93
CA LEU A 710 -11.33 -9.94 -4.33
C LEU A 710 -12.54 -9.07 -4.62
N ILE A 711 -13.60 -9.28 -3.84
CA ILE A 711 -14.83 -8.50 -3.89
C ILE A 711 -14.79 -7.57 -2.69
N PRO A 712 -14.84 -6.25 -2.89
CA PRO A 712 -14.92 -5.32 -1.78
C PRO A 712 -16.13 -5.70 -0.95
N GLN A 713 -15.90 -6.16 0.27
CA GLN A 713 -16.97 -6.22 1.25
C GLN A 713 -17.49 -4.79 1.38
N GLY A 714 -18.76 -4.59 1.10
CA GLY A 714 -19.33 -3.27 0.94
C GLY A 714 -19.23 -2.43 2.22
N GLN A 715 -18.17 -1.69 2.38
CA GLN A 715 -18.05 -0.53 3.27
C GLN A 715 -17.84 0.73 2.47
#